data_c3fb2cb2e862889f76683113dcab901d
#
_entry.id   c3fb2cb2e862889f76683113dcab901d
#
_cell.length_a   1.000
_cell.length_b   1.000
_cell.length_c   1.000
_cell.angle_alpha   90.00
_cell.angle_beta   90.00
_cell.angle_gamma   90.00
#
_symmetry.space_group_name_H-M   'P 1'
#
loop_
_entity.id
_entity.type
_entity.pdbx_description
1 polymer ?
#
loop_
_entity_poly.entity_id
_entity_poly.type
_entity_poly.pdbx_seq_one_letter_code
_entity_poly.pdbx_strand_id
1 'polypeptide(L)'
;MTEKSFDKLKTSKNILWFKEISIKDIPLVGGKNASLGEMYSKLTAKGISVPNGFAITASAYWQFLKYAKLEDKMKKELKGLDISDMKELSRVGKSIRNYILNSHFPKSLEQEIIVEYRKLADLAKTKNISVAVRSSATAEDLPDASFAGQQETYLNVKGEENLLLAVKKCVSSLFTDRAISYRETKGFEHMSIALSVTVQEMVRSDVGSSGVMFTLDTESGFKGVVLINAAYGLGEYVVKGRVTPDQYYVFKEGVKQGKKAIISKILGSKEVKLVYAKTQGTKQENVKQSERNKFAVTPDDVVQLSKWGMMIEEHYGKSQDIEWAKDGNTGKLYIVQARPETVKARSSHSVIEKYQLNKKGKLLLRGTAVGQKIGVGKARVIENPKQMKSFKKGEILVTRITDPDWEPIMRIASAIITEQGGKTSHAAIVSRELGVPCIVGAREARKILKTGKPITVSCAEGDEGYVYAGILPFEVKKTEIKDVVKTKTKIMMNVGDPDNAFALSFLPNDGIGLAREEFIFSNFIRIHPLALINYDKLKDKKAKKIIAEMTRGYKKKADYCVDKLAEGIARIAVSSYKNDVIVRLSDFKTNEYATLIGGREFEPKEENPMIGWRGASRYYSKEYKEGFRLECEALKKVRNEWGLTNVIVMVPFCRTPEEGEQVIKTMEEFGLKRGENGLQVYVMCEIPSNVILAEEFAKIFDGFSIGSNDLTQLTLGVDRDSALVAHVYSEKNKAVTTLIKQVIQIAHKHKRKIGICGKAPSDYPEFAEMLVREGIDSISLNPDTVISTRERIYNVEHTLGKTGKKNNFKFLSLVVAIGMLGFSLVLLGAGCTKNDFDKFNKENTKIEQSAVDMGPARVRERITEKINEQMGNQLLTFKESSFANFTLQYPVGWSIEHTDNSLVLKDEKSGAYFFVSTNGSRSSEKMSAEALTTSTIGGKDVVRYKDALPEELGGEFEAVEIGKGVGTLFVRGKGDKFEVILNSLKF
;
A
#
# COMPACT_ATOMS: atom_id res chain seq x y z
N MET A 1 25.76 20.69 20.67
CA MET A 1 25.51 21.23 22.03
C MET A 1 26.48 22.36 22.25
N THR A 2 26.01 23.50 22.79
CA THR A 2 26.91 24.64 23.13
C THR A 2 27.68 24.30 24.42
N GLU A 3 28.90 24.84 24.59
CA GLU A 3 29.73 24.66 25.80
C GLU A 3 28.95 24.90 27.11
N LYS A 4 28.05 25.89 27.13
CA LYS A 4 27.15 26.18 28.27
C LYS A 4 26.18 25.04 28.62
N SER A 5 25.79 24.19 27.66
CA SER A 5 24.94 23.01 27.93
C SER A 5 25.76 21.86 28.50
N PHE A 6 27.03 21.78 28.14
CA PHE A 6 27.98 20.78 28.68
C PHE A 6 28.33 21.05 30.15
N ASP A 7 28.46 22.31 30.57
CA ASP A 7 28.78 22.65 31.95
C ASP A 7 27.60 22.49 32.91
N LYS A 8 26.37 22.65 32.42
CA LYS A 8 25.13 22.35 33.17
C LYS A 8 24.94 20.83 33.46
N LEU A 9 25.43 19.99 32.58
CA LEU A 9 25.40 18.54 32.76
C LEU A 9 26.36 18.06 33.88
N LYS A 10 27.45 18.77 34.12
CA LYS A 10 28.45 18.43 35.13
C LYS A 10 28.00 18.65 36.60
N THR A 11 26.86 19.33 36.79
CA THR A 11 26.34 19.70 38.15
C THR A 11 25.01 19.03 38.45
N SER A 12 24.53 18.11 37.62
CA SER A 12 23.23 17.42 37.79
C SER A 12 23.35 16.17 38.66
N LYS A 13 22.20 15.71 39.20
CA LYS A 13 22.10 14.44 39.96
C LYS A 13 22.61 13.24 39.15
N ASN A 14 23.34 12.35 39.80
CA ASN A 14 23.84 11.11 39.19
C ASN A 14 22.72 10.08 38.90
N ILE A 15 21.64 10.10 39.68
CA ILE A 15 20.53 9.16 39.55
C ILE A 15 19.20 9.92 39.55
N LEU A 16 18.30 9.54 38.64
CA LEU A 16 16.93 10.05 38.57
C LEU A 16 15.96 8.89 38.47
N TRP A 17 14.90 8.90 39.26
CA TRP A 17 13.80 7.95 39.16
C TRP A 17 12.89 8.29 37.97
N PHE A 18 12.22 7.31 37.38
CA PHE A 18 11.32 7.55 36.25
C PHE A 18 10.26 8.61 36.55
N LYS A 19 9.76 8.68 37.81
CA LYS A 19 8.82 9.72 38.23
C LYS A 19 9.38 11.17 38.15
N GLU A 20 10.71 11.33 38.13
CA GLU A 20 11.41 12.63 38.09
C GLU A 20 11.81 13.00 36.63
N ILE A 21 11.66 12.09 35.66
CA ILE A 21 12.16 12.22 34.29
C ILE A 21 11.00 12.57 33.37
N SER A 22 11.27 13.46 32.43
CA SER A 22 10.40 13.85 31.33
C SER A 22 11.09 13.72 29.97
N ILE A 23 10.31 13.88 28.89
CA ILE A 23 10.86 13.86 27.53
C ILE A 23 11.88 14.99 27.26
N LYS A 24 11.91 16.05 28.09
CA LYS A 24 12.87 17.16 27.97
C LYS A 24 14.25 16.79 28.47
N ASP A 25 14.38 15.72 29.22
CA ASP A 25 15.61 15.31 29.90
C ASP A 25 16.50 14.40 29.02
N ILE A 26 16.21 14.27 27.71
CA ILE A 26 17.02 13.48 26.75
C ILE A 26 18.52 13.77 26.85
N PRO A 27 18.98 15.04 26.95
CA PRO A 27 20.42 15.31 27.07
C PRO A 27 21.07 14.72 28.31
N LEU A 28 20.29 14.45 29.38
CA LEU A 28 20.75 13.96 30.66
C LEU A 28 20.57 12.45 30.82
N VAL A 29 19.47 11.88 30.28
CA VAL A 29 19.12 10.47 30.52
C VAL A 29 19.02 9.63 29.24
N GLY A 30 19.21 10.23 28.06
CA GLY A 30 19.04 9.58 26.75
C GLY A 30 17.58 9.32 26.38
N GLY A 31 17.33 8.96 25.11
CA GLY A 31 15.99 8.85 24.55
C GLY A 31 15.11 7.79 25.24
N LYS A 32 15.65 6.60 25.51
CA LYS A 32 14.88 5.49 26.16
C LYS A 32 14.43 5.85 27.58
N ASN A 33 15.33 6.40 28.41
CA ASN A 33 14.99 6.80 29.77
C ASN A 33 14.01 7.96 29.78
N ALA A 34 14.18 8.94 28.89
CA ALA A 34 13.27 10.08 28.77
C ALA A 34 11.85 9.61 28.44
N SER A 35 11.72 8.68 27.48
CA SER A 35 10.43 8.08 27.11
C SER A 35 9.83 7.25 28.25
N LEU A 36 10.63 6.42 28.93
CA LEU A 36 10.15 5.64 30.08
C LEU A 36 9.67 6.53 31.22
N GLY A 37 10.44 7.58 31.56
CA GLY A 37 10.06 8.55 32.57
C GLY A 37 8.79 9.31 32.25
N GLU A 38 8.66 9.80 30.99
CA GLU A 38 7.47 10.47 30.51
C GLU A 38 6.23 9.56 30.60
N MET A 39 6.35 8.29 30.15
CA MET A 39 5.25 7.32 30.28
C MET A 39 4.92 7.01 31.72
N TYR A 40 5.91 6.80 32.58
CA TYR A 40 5.72 6.53 33.99
C TYR A 40 5.02 7.69 34.70
N SER A 41 5.50 8.93 34.50
CA SER A 41 5.00 10.11 35.18
C SER A 41 3.64 10.59 34.66
N LYS A 42 3.36 10.48 33.34
CA LYS A 42 2.18 11.08 32.68
C LYS A 42 1.09 10.07 32.30
N LEU A 43 1.46 8.83 32.00
CA LEU A 43 0.51 7.87 31.43
C LEU A 43 0.10 6.78 32.43
N THR A 44 0.83 6.58 33.53
CA THR A 44 0.41 5.62 34.57
C THR A 44 -0.93 6.00 35.19
N ALA A 45 -1.17 7.29 35.43
CA ALA A 45 -2.46 7.79 35.92
C ALA A 45 -3.62 7.56 34.93
N LYS A 46 -3.31 7.36 33.64
CA LYS A 46 -4.26 7.01 32.58
C LYS A 46 -4.45 5.49 32.40
N GLY A 47 -3.88 4.69 33.31
CA GLY A 47 -4.03 3.23 33.34
C GLY A 47 -2.98 2.45 32.54
N ILE A 48 -1.94 3.08 32.00
CA ILE A 48 -0.82 2.39 31.35
C ILE A 48 0.15 1.92 32.44
N SER A 49 0.42 0.62 32.51
CA SER A 49 1.39 0.09 33.46
C SER A 49 2.80 0.14 32.89
N VAL A 50 3.73 0.79 33.58
CA VAL A 50 5.15 0.83 33.27
C VAL A 50 5.92 0.28 34.49
N PRO A 51 6.87 -0.67 34.35
CA PRO A 51 7.67 -1.14 35.45
C PRO A 51 8.50 0.01 36.04
N ASN A 52 8.63 0.06 37.34
CA ASN A 52 9.40 1.10 38.01
C ASN A 52 10.91 0.97 37.77
N GLY A 53 11.64 2.03 38.01
CA GLY A 53 13.08 2.06 37.83
C GLY A 53 13.70 3.44 37.92
N PHE A 54 14.98 3.52 37.68
CA PHE A 54 15.76 4.75 37.71
C PHE A 54 16.79 4.78 36.56
N ALA A 55 17.26 5.95 36.25
CA ALA A 55 18.31 6.22 35.28
C ALA A 55 19.58 6.66 35.98
N ILE A 56 20.71 6.03 35.69
CA ILE A 56 22.05 6.52 35.99
C ILE A 56 22.38 7.51 34.85
N THR A 57 22.56 8.78 35.16
CA THR A 57 22.59 9.88 34.21
C THR A 57 23.88 9.97 33.37
N ALA A 58 23.85 10.77 32.30
CA ALA A 58 25.04 11.14 31.55
C ALA A 58 26.09 11.85 32.41
N SER A 59 25.68 12.56 33.49
CA SER A 59 26.60 13.15 34.46
C SER A 59 27.43 12.11 35.19
N ALA A 60 26.77 11.02 35.66
CA ALA A 60 27.45 9.90 36.29
C ALA A 60 28.44 9.21 35.34
N TYR A 61 28.11 9.10 34.07
CA TYR A 61 29.02 8.59 33.01
C TYR A 61 30.30 9.42 32.92
N TRP A 62 30.15 10.76 32.77
CA TRP A 62 31.31 11.65 32.71
C TRP A 62 32.11 11.65 34.02
N GLN A 63 31.45 11.63 35.19
CA GLN A 63 32.11 11.54 36.48
C GLN A 63 32.96 10.27 36.58
N PHE A 64 32.41 9.12 36.09
CA PHE A 64 33.13 7.85 36.09
C PHE A 64 34.37 7.91 35.15
N LEU A 65 34.24 8.39 33.90
CA LEU A 65 35.37 8.49 32.97
C LEU A 65 36.49 9.41 33.50
N LYS A 66 36.11 10.53 34.08
CA LYS A 66 37.05 11.49 34.67
C LYS A 66 37.78 10.92 35.84
N TYR A 67 37.06 10.29 36.81
CA TYR A 67 37.65 9.67 37.96
C TYR A 67 38.64 8.57 37.58
N ALA A 68 38.27 7.74 36.63
CA ALA A 68 39.09 6.64 36.13
C ALA A 68 40.22 7.12 35.17
N LYS A 69 40.31 8.40 34.88
CA LYS A 69 41.27 9.01 33.91
C LYS A 69 41.26 8.34 32.53
N LEU A 70 40.06 8.05 32.02
CA LEU A 70 39.89 7.32 30.78
C LEU A 70 39.76 8.22 29.54
N GLU A 71 39.34 9.48 29.71
CA GLU A 71 39.03 10.39 28.58
C GLU A 71 40.21 10.55 27.60
N ASP A 72 41.40 10.86 28.10
CA ASP A 72 42.57 11.07 27.25
C ASP A 72 43.09 9.78 26.64
N LYS A 73 42.99 8.66 27.37
CA LYS A 73 43.37 7.34 26.86
C LYS A 73 42.46 6.93 25.70
N MET A 74 41.15 7.15 25.84
CA MET A 74 40.17 6.81 24.82
C MET A 74 40.30 7.72 23.59
N LYS A 75 40.49 9.04 23.79
CA LYS A 75 40.76 9.99 22.69
C LYS A 75 42.00 9.57 21.88
N LYS A 76 43.09 9.15 22.57
CA LYS A 76 44.31 8.67 21.93
C LYS A 76 44.08 7.43 21.05
N GLU A 77 43.31 6.45 21.56
CA GLU A 77 43.02 5.21 20.83
C GLU A 77 42.15 5.48 19.59
N LEU A 78 41.21 6.43 19.67
CA LEU A 78 40.26 6.76 18.59
C LEU A 78 40.84 7.72 17.55
N LYS A 79 41.96 8.41 17.87
CA LYS A 79 42.55 9.41 16.98
C LYS A 79 43.10 8.76 15.70
N GLY A 80 42.55 9.14 14.54
CA GLY A 80 42.99 8.67 13.23
C GLY A 80 42.61 7.20 12.91
N LEU A 81 41.64 6.65 13.62
CA LEU A 81 41.15 5.30 13.39
C LEU A 81 40.46 5.20 12.03
N ASP A 82 40.97 4.34 11.15
CA ASP A 82 40.31 3.96 9.91
C ASP A 82 39.30 2.83 10.18
N ILE A 83 37.99 3.15 10.13
CA ILE A 83 36.91 2.17 10.33
C ILE A 83 36.81 1.12 9.22
N SER A 84 37.49 1.31 8.09
CA SER A 84 37.56 0.32 7.02
C SER A 84 38.56 -0.82 7.35
N ASP A 85 39.56 -0.57 8.22
CA ASP A 85 40.39 -1.61 8.80
C ASP A 85 39.68 -2.29 9.99
N MET A 86 38.99 -3.39 9.69
CA MET A 86 38.28 -4.18 10.67
C MET A 86 39.16 -4.74 11.81
N LYS A 87 40.45 -4.96 11.58
CA LYS A 87 41.36 -5.47 12.62
C LYS A 87 41.67 -4.36 13.62
N GLU A 88 41.99 -3.18 13.10
CA GLU A 88 42.34 -2.04 13.91
C GLU A 88 41.11 -1.52 14.68
N LEU A 89 39.93 -1.44 14.02
CA LEU A 89 38.67 -1.13 14.66
C LEU A 89 38.36 -2.07 15.84
N SER A 90 38.51 -3.39 15.64
CA SER A 90 38.28 -4.38 16.68
C SER A 90 39.28 -4.30 17.82
N ARG A 91 40.60 -4.01 17.50
CA ARG A 91 41.65 -3.80 18.50
C ARG A 91 41.29 -2.59 19.39
N VAL A 92 41.01 -1.44 18.77
CA VAL A 92 40.69 -0.19 19.47
C VAL A 92 39.43 -0.34 20.30
N GLY A 93 38.35 -0.87 19.72
CA GLY A 93 37.11 -1.12 20.43
C GLY A 93 37.30 -2.01 21.66
N LYS A 94 38.04 -3.13 21.51
CA LYS A 94 38.38 -4.03 22.63
C LYS A 94 39.23 -3.37 23.70
N SER A 95 40.22 -2.57 23.31
CA SER A 95 41.10 -1.83 24.25
C SER A 95 40.29 -0.91 25.12
N ILE A 96 39.41 -0.08 24.52
CA ILE A 96 38.57 0.88 25.25
C ILE A 96 37.58 0.14 26.19
N ARG A 97 36.91 -0.91 25.69
CA ARG A 97 36.00 -1.70 26.53
C ARG A 97 36.72 -2.30 27.74
N ASN A 98 37.96 -2.77 27.57
CA ASN A 98 38.75 -3.31 28.68
C ASN A 98 39.13 -2.20 29.68
N TYR A 99 39.49 -0.99 29.23
CA TYR A 99 39.75 0.10 30.17
C TYR A 99 38.54 0.41 31.04
N ILE A 100 37.31 0.45 30.46
CA ILE A 100 36.08 0.69 31.19
C ILE A 100 35.78 -0.44 32.18
N LEU A 101 35.85 -1.69 31.74
CA LEU A 101 35.49 -2.85 32.56
C LEU A 101 36.42 -3.04 33.76
N ASN A 102 37.72 -2.74 33.61
CA ASN A 102 38.75 -2.88 34.65
C ASN A 102 38.85 -1.67 35.58
N SER A 103 38.15 -0.57 35.30
CA SER A 103 38.15 0.61 36.14
C SER A 103 37.14 0.53 37.27
N HIS A 104 37.36 1.28 38.34
CA HIS A 104 36.43 1.39 39.48
C HIS A 104 35.61 2.65 39.40
N PHE A 105 34.36 2.57 39.84
CA PHE A 105 33.55 3.76 40.06
C PHE A 105 34.10 4.61 41.22
N PRO A 106 33.83 5.93 41.21
CA PRO A 106 33.95 6.72 42.44
C PRO A 106 33.13 6.05 43.57
N LYS A 107 33.67 5.93 44.78
CA LYS A 107 32.97 5.28 45.89
C LYS A 107 31.59 5.89 46.19
N SER A 108 31.46 7.23 46.04
CA SER A 108 30.19 7.93 46.18
C SER A 108 29.15 7.47 45.16
N LEU A 109 29.52 7.38 43.88
CA LEU A 109 28.61 6.94 42.78
C LEU A 109 28.22 5.48 42.98
N GLU A 110 29.18 4.62 43.38
CA GLU A 110 28.90 3.19 43.66
C GLU A 110 27.85 3.04 44.77
N GLN A 111 28.02 3.81 45.85
CA GLN A 111 27.06 3.79 46.96
C GLN A 111 25.69 4.34 46.58
N GLU A 112 25.65 5.42 45.79
CA GLU A 112 24.37 5.95 45.26
C GLU A 112 23.61 4.91 44.42
N ILE A 113 24.27 4.19 43.51
CA ILE A 113 23.66 3.13 42.69
C ILE A 113 23.10 2.00 43.58
N ILE A 114 23.88 1.56 44.57
CA ILE A 114 23.48 0.49 45.49
C ILE A 114 22.27 0.92 46.34
N VAL A 115 22.28 2.13 46.88
CA VAL A 115 21.17 2.67 47.67
C VAL A 115 19.88 2.72 46.87
N GLU A 116 19.92 3.23 45.64
CA GLU A 116 18.71 3.33 44.81
C GLU A 116 18.23 1.95 44.35
N TYR A 117 19.12 0.97 44.14
CA TYR A 117 18.75 -0.41 43.85
C TYR A 117 18.06 -1.09 45.06
N ARG A 118 18.54 -0.86 46.27
CA ARG A 118 17.89 -1.36 47.52
C ARG A 118 16.50 -0.73 47.67
N LYS A 119 16.34 0.57 47.44
CA LYS A 119 15.03 1.24 47.45
C LYS A 119 14.07 0.63 46.41
N LEU A 120 14.57 0.30 45.23
CA LEU A 120 13.74 -0.37 44.23
C LEU A 120 13.30 -1.76 44.67
N ALA A 121 14.19 -2.51 45.35
CA ALA A 121 13.89 -3.81 45.93
C ALA A 121 12.83 -3.73 47.05
N ASP A 122 12.93 -2.72 47.92
CA ASP A 122 11.97 -2.47 49.00
C ASP A 122 10.57 -2.12 48.43
N LEU A 123 10.51 -1.26 47.41
CA LEU A 123 9.25 -0.93 46.72
C LEU A 123 8.61 -2.13 46.06
N ALA A 124 9.40 -3.05 45.49
CA ALA A 124 8.96 -4.32 44.95
C ALA A 124 8.71 -5.42 46.01
N LYS A 125 8.91 -5.10 47.29
CA LYS A 125 8.74 -6.03 48.42
C LYS A 125 9.56 -7.32 48.27
N THR A 126 10.77 -7.21 47.77
CA THR A 126 11.69 -8.35 47.58
C THR A 126 13.13 -7.99 47.93
N LYS A 127 13.84 -8.91 48.62
CA LYS A 127 15.24 -8.70 48.98
C LYS A 127 16.22 -8.76 47.82
N ASN A 128 15.82 -9.39 46.70
CA ASN A 128 16.72 -9.63 45.60
C ASN A 128 15.96 -9.44 44.24
N ILE A 129 15.67 -8.19 43.95
CA ILE A 129 14.93 -7.80 42.76
C ILE A 129 15.73 -8.14 41.50
N SER A 130 15.04 -8.67 40.48
CA SER A 130 15.58 -8.84 39.16
C SER A 130 15.37 -7.56 38.37
N VAL A 131 16.43 -7.03 37.77
CA VAL A 131 16.37 -5.82 36.94
C VAL A 131 16.90 -6.05 35.52
N ALA A 132 16.38 -5.27 34.58
CA ALA A 132 16.97 -5.04 33.29
C ALA A 132 17.91 -3.83 33.35
N VAL A 133 19.15 -3.99 32.91
CA VAL A 133 20.14 -2.92 32.83
C VAL A 133 20.37 -2.63 31.34
N ARG A 134 19.98 -1.43 30.92
CA ARG A 134 19.95 -1.05 29.49
C ARG A 134 20.69 0.24 29.24
N SER A 135 21.36 0.35 28.11
CA SER A 135 21.96 1.60 27.64
C SER A 135 20.91 2.56 27.06
N SER A 136 21.08 3.85 27.29
CA SER A 136 20.26 4.95 26.76
C SER A 136 21.19 6.09 26.38
N ALA A 137 21.59 6.20 25.11
CA ALA A 137 22.53 7.22 24.66
C ALA A 137 21.85 8.57 24.47
N THR A 138 22.59 9.65 24.73
CA THR A 138 22.07 11.03 24.59
C THR A 138 21.84 11.45 23.14
N ALA A 139 22.42 10.73 22.20
CA ALA A 139 22.22 10.93 20.76
C ALA A 139 21.31 9.86 20.12
N GLU A 140 20.67 9.00 20.94
CA GLU A 140 19.73 7.99 20.48
C GLU A 140 18.41 8.67 20.07
N ASP A 141 17.77 8.18 18.99
CA ASP A 141 16.49 8.67 18.48
C ASP A 141 16.51 10.13 17.94
N LEU A 142 17.67 10.61 17.46
CA LEU A 142 17.72 11.84 16.69
C LEU A 142 16.99 11.67 15.35
N PRO A 143 16.42 12.77 14.79
CA PRO A 143 15.63 12.73 13.56
C PRO A 143 16.31 12.00 12.40
N ASP A 144 17.62 12.11 12.25
CA ASP A 144 18.37 11.56 11.10
C ASP A 144 19.35 10.44 11.49
N ALA A 145 19.33 9.97 12.75
CA ALA A 145 20.24 8.95 13.24
C ALA A 145 19.56 8.06 14.27
N SER A 146 19.24 6.82 13.88
CA SER A 146 18.76 5.80 14.80
C SER A 146 19.91 4.89 15.26
N PHE A 147 20.22 4.93 16.55
CA PHE A 147 21.17 3.99 17.15
C PHE A 147 20.52 2.63 17.48
N ALA A 148 19.41 2.29 16.84
CA ALA A 148 18.68 1.05 17.08
C ALA A 148 19.59 -0.18 16.92
N GLY A 149 19.61 -1.04 17.92
CA GLY A 149 20.41 -2.27 17.90
C GLY A 149 21.91 -2.11 18.12
N GLN A 150 22.41 -0.88 18.30
CA GLN A 150 23.84 -0.64 18.48
C GLN A 150 24.32 -0.90 19.92
N GLN A 151 23.40 -1.01 20.88
CA GLN A 151 23.70 -1.02 22.31
C GLN A 151 23.18 -2.28 23.01
N GLU A 152 23.73 -2.55 24.21
CA GLU A 152 23.52 -3.80 24.92
C GLU A 152 22.44 -3.68 26.00
N THR A 153 21.76 -4.79 26.28
CA THR A 153 20.78 -4.96 27.36
C THR A 153 21.13 -6.20 28.15
N TYR A 154 21.17 -6.08 29.47
CA TYR A 154 21.42 -7.18 30.40
C TYR A 154 20.17 -7.47 31.20
N LEU A 155 19.61 -8.68 31.02
CA LEU A 155 18.35 -9.12 31.65
C LEU A 155 18.59 -10.05 32.82
N ASN A 156 17.67 -10.05 33.80
CA ASN A 156 17.73 -10.87 35.00
C ASN A 156 19.01 -10.63 35.82
N VAL A 157 19.39 -9.35 35.94
CA VAL A 157 20.49 -8.93 36.80
C VAL A 157 20.01 -8.91 38.25
N LYS A 158 20.72 -9.58 39.18
CA LYS A 158 20.39 -9.66 40.60
C LYS A 158 21.63 -9.42 41.43
N GLY A 159 21.45 -8.67 42.52
CA GLY A 159 22.54 -8.36 43.49
C GLY A 159 23.38 -7.18 43.03
N GLU A 160 23.99 -6.54 44.00
CA GLU A 160 24.67 -5.25 43.89
C GLU A 160 25.92 -5.31 42.99
N GLU A 161 26.77 -6.31 43.21
CA GLU A 161 28.01 -6.51 42.39
C GLU A 161 27.67 -6.74 40.92
N ASN A 162 26.64 -7.56 40.66
CA ASN A 162 26.21 -7.85 39.28
C ASN A 162 25.58 -6.64 38.64
N LEU A 163 24.84 -5.82 39.40
CA LEU A 163 24.30 -4.55 38.92
C LEU A 163 25.45 -3.61 38.49
N LEU A 164 26.43 -3.39 39.35
CA LEU A 164 27.59 -2.52 39.04
C LEU A 164 28.36 -3.04 37.81
N LEU A 165 28.56 -4.36 37.70
CA LEU A 165 29.17 -4.95 36.52
C LEU A 165 28.34 -4.76 35.25
N ALA A 166 27.02 -4.91 35.34
CA ALA A 166 26.11 -4.68 34.22
C ALA A 166 26.11 -3.21 33.76
N VAL A 167 26.19 -2.27 34.71
CA VAL A 167 26.34 -0.83 34.42
C VAL A 167 27.64 -0.57 33.64
N LYS A 168 28.80 -1.11 34.11
CA LYS A 168 30.08 -0.98 33.36
C LYS A 168 29.97 -1.58 31.95
N LYS A 169 29.34 -2.76 31.83
CA LYS A 169 29.10 -3.38 30.53
C LYS A 169 28.22 -2.53 29.62
N CYS A 170 27.18 -1.87 30.10
CA CYS A 170 26.38 -0.91 29.34
C CYS A 170 27.27 0.27 28.88
N VAL A 171 28.06 0.86 29.76
CA VAL A 171 29.00 1.93 29.42
C VAL A 171 29.97 1.49 28.34
N SER A 172 30.54 0.28 28.45
CA SER A 172 31.48 -0.25 27.49
C SER A 172 30.83 -0.52 26.11
N SER A 173 29.53 -0.76 26.05
CA SER A 173 28.82 -1.04 24.80
C SER A 173 28.81 0.13 23.82
N LEU A 174 29.02 1.35 24.29
CA LEU A 174 29.19 2.54 23.43
C LEU A 174 30.45 2.44 22.53
N PHE A 175 31.38 1.56 22.87
CA PHE A 175 32.64 1.34 22.17
C PHE A 175 32.76 -0.07 21.57
N THR A 176 31.62 -0.63 21.18
CA THR A 176 31.62 -1.80 20.27
C THR A 176 32.04 -1.37 18.86
N ASP A 177 32.60 -2.29 18.09
CA ASP A 177 33.09 -2.04 16.75
C ASP A 177 32.00 -1.39 15.87
N ARG A 178 30.75 -1.89 15.98
CA ARG A 178 29.58 -1.35 15.31
C ARG A 178 29.21 0.07 15.77
N ALA A 179 29.28 0.35 17.09
CA ALA A 179 28.93 1.68 17.62
C ALA A 179 29.99 2.74 17.27
N ILE A 180 31.26 2.38 17.18
CA ILE A 180 32.35 3.24 16.71
C ILE A 180 32.14 3.53 15.21
N SER A 181 32.01 2.49 14.40
CA SER A 181 31.79 2.60 12.94
C SER A 181 30.54 3.43 12.60
N TYR A 182 29.45 3.25 13.33
CA TYR A 182 28.22 4.02 13.12
C TYR A 182 28.41 5.51 13.37
N ARG A 183 29.07 5.89 14.50
CA ARG A 183 29.33 7.30 14.82
C ARG A 183 30.20 7.95 13.75
N GLU A 184 31.27 7.30 13.33
CA GLU A 184 32.15 7.79 12.27
C GLU A 184 31.41 8.01 10.96
N THR A 185 30.64 7.01 10.52
CA THR A 185 29.82 7.08 9.30
C THR A 185 28.80 8.23 9.32
N LYS A 186 28.30 8.57 10.51
CA LYS A 186 27.32 9.67 10.72
C LYS A 186 27.96 11.00 11.06
N GLY A 187 29.31 11.10 11.14
CA GLY A 187 30.04 12.31 11.46
C GLY A 187 29.90 12.77 12.92
N PHE A 188 29.57 11.86 13.84
CA PHE A 188 29.55 12.17 15.27
C PHE A 188 30.94 12.07 15.89
N GLU A 189 31.37 13.10 16.61
CA GLU A 189 32.56 13.02 17.43
C GLU A 189 32.38 11.94 18.53
N HIS A 190 33.31 11.02 18.61
CA HIS A 190 33.20 9.85 19.52
C HIS A 190 33.01 10.22 20.98
N MET A 191 33.69 11.27 21.44
CA MET A 191 33.67 11.71 22.85
C MET A 191 32.59 12.75 23.14
N SER A 192 31.76 13.17 22.17
CA SER A 192 30.65 14.08 22.39
C SER A 192 29.36 13.39 22.83
N ILE A 193 29.29 12.07 22.70
CA ILE A 193 28.13 11.26 23.04
C ILE A 193 28.30 10.65 24.42
N ALA A 194 27.34 10.91 25.31
CA ALA A 194 27.29 10.31 26.63
C ALA A 194 26.28 9.15 26.66
N LEU A 195 26.43 8.28 27.65
CA LEU A 195 25.53 7.19 27.91
C LEU A 195 24.87 7.35 29.29
N SER A 196 23.56 7.25 29.32
CA SER A 196 22.79 6.97 30.54
C SER A 196 22.48 5.48 30.61
N VAL A 197 22.32 4.94 31.82
CA VAL A 197 22.01 3.54 32.03
C VAL A 197 20.66 3.41 32.73
N THR A 198 19.73 2.69 32.12
CA THR A 198 18.44 2.33 32.71
C THR A 198 18.59 1.17 33.67
N VAL A 199 18.06 1.27 34.88
CA VAL A 199 17.86 0.15 35.80
C VAL A 199 16.36 0.02 36.02
N GLN A 200 15.75 -1.00 35.45
CA GLN A 200 14.29 -1.18 35.42
C GLN A 200 13.89 -2.54 36.03
N GLU A 201 12.86 -2.57 36.81
CA GLU A 201 12.26 -3.81 37.31
C GLU A 201 11.86 -4.74 36.18
N MET A 202 12.23 -6.03 36.31
CA MET A 202 11.90 -7.03 35.31
C MET A 202 10.47 -7.57 35.51
N VAL A 203 9.69 -7.53 34.40
CA VAL A 203 8.40 -8.22 34.34
C VAL A 203 8.62 -9.73 34.17
N ARG A 204 7.89 -10.57 34.91
CA ARG A 204 7.99 -12.03 34.86
C ARG A 204 7.38 -12.61 33.55
N SER A 205 7.75 -12.06 32.43
CA SER A 205 7.35 -12.58 31.11
C SER A 205 8.09 -13.87 30.73
N ASP A 206 9.16 -14.23 31.44
CA ASP A 206 9.82 -15.52 31.30
C ASP A 206 8.87 -16.72 31.51
N VAL A 207 7.86 -16.56 32.37
CA VAL A 207 6.76 -17.52 32.57
C VAL A 207 5.43 -17.05 31.96
N GLY A 208 5.44 -15.93 31.24
CA GLY A 208 4.32 -15.31 30.55
C GLY A 208 4.59 -15.15 29.05
N SER A 209 4.34 -13.96 28.54
CA SER A 209 4.54 -13.59 27.15
C SER A 209 5.04 -12.16 27.02
N SER A 210 5.57 -11.84 25.87
CA SER A 210 6.05 -10.50 25.54
C SER A 210 6.05 -10.28 24.05
N GLY A 211 6.29 -9.05 23.64
CA GLY A 211 6.38 -8.74 22.22
C GLY A 211 6.62 -7.27 21.93
N VAL A 212 6.38 -6.94 20.69
CA VAL A 212 6.44 -5.56 20.18
C VAL A 212 5.12 -5.18 19.53
N MET A 213 4.79 -3.91 19.56
CA MET A 213 3.67 -3.37 18.79
C MET A 213 4.03 -2.07 18.13
N PHE A 214 3.43 -1.85 16.96
CA PHE A 214 3.58 -0.64 16.16
C PHE A 214 2.21 0.00 15.98
N THR A 215 2.13 1.31 16.11
CA THR A 215 0.86 2.02 15.92
C THR A 215 0.60 2.39 14.45
N LEU A 216 1.22 1.65 13.54
CA LEU A 216 1.00 1.65 12.08
C LEU A 216 1.33 0.27 11.52
N ASP A 217 0.96 0.05 10.25
CA ASP A 217 1.49 -1.08 9.49
C ASP A 217 2.93 -0.82 9.06
N THR A 218 3.86 -1.68 9.47
CA THR A 218 5.30 -1.50 9.23
C THR A 218 5.73 -1.72 7.78
N GLU A 219 4.85 -2.29 6.93
CA GLU A 219 5.15 -2.49 5.51
C GLU A 219 4.76 -1.27 4.68
N SER A 220 3.53 -0.82 4.80
CA SER A 220 2.98 0.28 4.02
C SER A 220 3.11 1.65 4.69
N GLY A 221 3.19 1.72 6.02
CA GLY A 221 3.09 2.96 6.78
C GLY A 221 1.64 3.37 7.08
N PHE A 222 0.66 2.51 6.81
CA PHE A 222 -0.74 2.80 7.04
C PHE A 222 -1.05 2.98 8.52
N LYS A 223 -1.63 4.13 8.89
CA LYS A 223 -1.85 4.54 10.30
C LYS A 223 -3.17 4.07 10.90
N GLY A 224 -4.05 3.42 10.14
CA GLY A 224 -5.39 3.00 10.60
C GLY A 224 -5.38 1.77 11.50
N VAL A 225 -4.24 1.12 11.71
CA VAL A 225 -4.10 -0.13 12.46
C VAL A 225 -3.01 -0.07 13.53
N VAL A 226 -3.13 -0.96 14.51
CA VAL A 226 -2.04 -1.34 15.42
C VAL A 226 -1.58 -2.75 15.05
N LEU A 227 -0.29 -2.94 14.81
CA LEU A 227 0.35 -4.22 14.57
C LEU A 227 0.97 -4.72 15.87
N ILE A 228 0.57 -5.90 16.34
CA ILE A 228 1.09 -6.51 17.60
C ILE A 228 1.72 -7.84 17.27
N ASN A 229 2.92 -8.06 17.79
CA ASN A 229 3.59 -9.36 17.78
C ASN A 229 3.69 -9.89 19.22
N ALA A 230 3.49 -11.21 19.39
CA ALA A 230 3.48 -11.85 20.69
C ALA A 230 4.20 -13.21 20.64
N ALA A 231 5.04 -13.48 21.65
CA ALA A 231 5.65 -14.79 21.86
C ALA A 231 5.75 -15.11 23.35
N TYR A 232 5.97 -16.38 23.66
CA TYR A 232 6.25 -16.80 25.04
C TYR A 232 7.65 -16.38 25.45
N GLY A 233 7.83 -16.07 26.74
CA GLY A 233 9.11 -15.72 27.34
C GLY A 233 9.47 -14.24 27.22
N LEU A 234 10.75 -13.91 27.39
CA LEU A 234 11.29 -12.56 27.36
C LEU A 234 11.33 -11.98 25.94
N GLY A 235 11.04 -10.70 25.78
CA GLY A 235 10.88 -9.99 24.51
C GLY A 235 12.12 -9.93 23.62
N GLU A 236 13.31 -10.11 24.19
CA GLU A 236 14.56 -10.08 23.42
C GLU A 236 14.55 -11.02 22.19
N TYR A 237 13.90 -12.20 22.30
CA TYR A 237 13.83 -13.14 21.17
C TYR A 237 12.88 -12.68 20.06
N VAL A 238 11.87 -11.89 20.38
CA VAL A 238 11.01 -11.25 19.38
C VAL A 238 11.79 -10.14 18.69
N VAL A 239 12.41 -9.25 19.45
CA VAL A 239 13.21 -8.11 18.93
C VAL A 239 14.38 -8.61 18.07
N LYS A 240 15.12 -9.61 18.53
CA LYS A 240 16.24 -10.22 17.78
C LYS A 240 15.80 -11.19 16.67
N GLY A 241 14.48 -11.39 16.46
CA GLY A 241 13.95 -12.27 15.42
C GLY A 241 14.26 -13.76 15.59
N ARG A 242 14.66 -14.19 16.79
CA ARG A 242 14.99 -15.60 17.08
C ARG A 242 13.78 -16.51 17.21
N VAL A 243 12.59 -15.94 17.20
CA VAL A 243 11.31 -16.63 17.24
C VAL A 243 10.39 -16.03 16.19
N THR A 244 9.54 -16.85 15.58
CA THR A 244 8.43 -16.37 14.73
C THR A 244 7.22 -16.19 15.64
N PRO A 245 6.84 -14.93 15.97
CA PRO A 245 5.77 -14.62 16.91
C PRO A 245 4.39 -14.79 16.29
N ASP A 246 3.35 -14.82 17.14
CA ASP A 246 1.99 -14.52 16.72
C ASP A 246 1.89 -13.08 16.26
N GLN A 247 1.02 -12.81 15.29
CA GLN A 247 0.83 -11.48 14.76
C GLN A 247 -0.65 -11.10 14.75
N TYR A 248 -0.96 -9.85 15.10
CA TYR A 248 -2.32 -9.32 15.14
C TYR A 248 -2.35 -7.95 14.48
N TYR A 249 -3.35 -7.74 13.63
CA TYR A 249 -3.74 -6.42 13.15
C TYR A 249 -5.03 -5.98 13.84
N VAL A 250 -5.02 -4.82 14.44
CA VAL A 250 -6.15 -4.28 15.19
C VAL A 250 -6.57 -2.96 14.57
N PHE A 251 -7.82 -2.84 14.19
CA PHE A 251 -8.38 -1.63 13.60
C PHE A 251 -8.66 -0.58 14.68
N LYS A 252 -7.94 0.55 14.62
CA LYS A 252 -7.96 1.59 15.65
C LYS A 252 -9.35 2.17 15.88
N GLU A 253 -10.07 2.52 14.82
CA GLU A 253 -11.37 3.15 14.95
C GLU A 253 -12.42 2.21 15.54
N GLY A 254 -12.38 0.92 15.18
CA GLY A 254 -13.23 -0.09 15.80
C GLY A 254 -12.99 -0.22 17.31
N VAL A 255 -11.72 -0.14 17.74
CA VAL A 255 -11.38 -0.14 19.19
C VAL A 255 -11.91 1.11 19.89
N LYS A 256 -11.84 2.30 19.26
CA LYS A 256 -12.44 3.53 19.80
C LYS A 256 -13.95 3.41 19.97
N GLN A 257 -14.62 2.68 19.08
CA GLN A 257 -16.05 2.37 19.15
C GLN A 257 -16.39 1.25 20.14
N GLY A 258 -15.42 0.78 20.93
CA GLY A 258 -15.62 -0.29 21.91
C GLY A 258 -15.68 -1.70 21.34
N LYS A 259 -15.37 -1.88 20.05
CA LYS A 259 -15.37 -3.18 19.39
C LYS A 259 -14.06 -3.95 19.63
N LYS A 260 -14.10 -5.29 19.62
CA LYS A 260 -12.91 -6.15 19.65
C LYS A 260 -12.36 -6.32 18.23
N ALA A 261 -11.98 -5.21 17.60
CA ALA A 261 -11.67 -5.10 16.17
C ALA A 261 -10.28 -5.68 15.79
N ILE A 262 -10.03 -6.94 16.17
CA ILE A 262 -8.85 -7.72 15.75
C ILE A 262 -9.13 -8.25 14.34
N ILE A 263 -8.73 -7.48 13.33
CA ILE A 263 -9.06 -7.73 11.93
C ILE A 263 -8.17 -8.77 11.25
N SER A 264 -7.09 -9.22 11.89
CA SER A 264 -6.29 -10.34 11.44
C SER A 264 -5.51 -10.93 12.60
N LYS A 265 -5.34 -12.27 12.60
CA LYS A 265 -4.54 -13.01 13.57
C LYS A 265 -3.80 -14.15 12.87
N ILE A 266 -2.48 -14.19 13.06
CA ILE A 266 -1.60 -15.20 12.46
C ILE A 266 -0.88 -15.92 13.58
N LEU A 267 -1.02 -17.24 13.63
CA LEU A 267 -0.37 -18.08 14.63
C LEU A 267 1.08 -18.34 14.25
N GLY A 268 2.01 -17.82 15.04
CA GLY A 268 3.45 -18.04 14.87
C GLY A 268 3.90 -19.46 15.25
N SER A 269 5.08 -19.84 14.79
CA SER A 269 5.63 -21.16 15.13
C SER A 269 6.15 -21.24 16.58
N LYS A 270 6.59 -20.14 17.16
CA LYS A 270 7.03 -19.99 18.58
C LYS A 270 7.84 -21.16 19.12
N GLU A 271 8.85 -21.61 18.36
CA GLU A 271 9.61 -22.85 18.65
C GLU A 271 10.42 -22.77 19.92
N VAL A 272 10.93 -21.58 20.23
CA VAL A 272 11.80 -21.32 21.36
C VAL A 272 11.32 -20.11 22.15
N LYS A 273 11.66 -20.07 23.42
CA LYS A 273 11.47 -18.93 24.32
C LYS A 273 12.73 -18.65 25.13
N LEU A 274 12.93 -17.39 25.51
CA LEU A 274 13.97 -16.97 26.43
C LEU A 274 13.38 -16.86 27.82
N VAL A 275 14.02 -17.51 28.79
CA VAL A 275 13.59 -17.53 30.19
C VAL A 275 14.76 -17.18 31.12
N TYR A 276 14.48 -16.93 32.38
CA TYR A 276 15.52 -16.74 33.37
C TYR A 276 16.38 -18.01 33.55
N ALA A 277 17.69 -17.85 33.63
CA ALA A 277 18.56 -18.89 34.12
C ALA A 277 18.38 -19.06 35.64
N LYS A 278 18.79 -20.20 36.21
CA LYS A 278 18.61 -20.50 37.62
C LYS A 278 19.25 -19.48 38.55
N THR A 279 20.44 -19.02 38.24
CA THR A 279 21.22 -18.09 39.05
C THR A 279 21.08 -16.65 38.55
N GLN A 280 21.58 -16.37 37.38
CA GLN A 280 21.65 -15.04 36.74
C GLN A 280 21.62 -15.12 35.25
N GLY A 281 21.13 -14.07 34.57
CA GLY A 281 21.02 -14.01 33.12
C GLY A 281 19.85 -14.83 32.57
N THR A 282 19.97 -15.23 31.33
CA THR A 282 18.88 -15.87 30.59
C THR A 282 19.35 -17.14 29.91
N LYS A 283 18.41 -18.07 29.63
CA LYS A 283 18.64 -19.29 28.85
C LYS A 283 17.51 -19.52 27.84
N GLN A 284 17.82 -20.22 26.78
CA GLN A 284 16.83 -20.65 25.80
C GLN A 284 16.16 -21.95 26.30
N GLU A 285 14.85 -22.02 26.09
CA GLU A 285 14.05 -23.24 26.24
C GLU A 285 13.18 -23.48 25.00
N ASN A 286 12.92 -24.73 24.67
CA ASN A 286 11.96 -25.11 23.64
C ASN A 286 10.52 -24.98 24.16
N VAL A 287 9.61 -24.49 23.31
CA VAL A 287 8.18 -24.40 23.62
C VAL A 287 7.50 -25.72 23.24
N LYS A 288 6.70 -26.26 24.15
CA LYS A 288 5.95 -27.50 23.93
C LYS A 288 4.99 -27.35 22.74
N GLN A 289 4.79 -28.39 21.95
CA GLN A 289 3.91 -28.36 20.76
C GLN A 289 2.46 -27.96 21.11
N SER A 290 1.95 -28.37 22.26
CA SER A 290 0.62 -28.01 22.76
C SER A 290 0.46 -26.50 23.00
N GLU A 291 1.53 -25.80 23.41
CA GLU A 291 1.57 -24.36 23.62
C GLU A 291 1.77 -23.62 22.28
N ARG A 292 2.63 -24.15 21.40
CA ARG A 292 2.88 -23.59 20.06
C ARG A 292 1.61 -23.50 19.20
N ASN A 293 0.64 -24.38 19.45
CA ASN A 293 -0.64 -24.40 18.75
C ASN A 293 -1.67 -23.42 19.34
N LYS A 294 -1.29 -22.62 20.35
CA LYS A 294 -2.13 -21.60 20.97
C LYS A 294 -1.52 -20.23 20.77
N PHE A 295 -2.35 -19.21 20.73
CA PHE A 295 -1.89 -17.82 20.76
C PHE A 295 -1.27 -17.50 22.13
N ALA A 296 -0.19 -16.70 22.15
CA ALA A 296 0.55 -16.37 23.35
C ALA A 296 -0.16 -15.35 24.26
N VAL A 297 -1.16 -14.65 23.73
CA VAL A 297 -1.98 -13.67 24.44
C VAL A 297 -3.46 -13.87 24.12
N THR A 298 -4.34 -13.39 25.02
CA THR A 298 -5.79 -13.42 24.82
C THR A 298 -6.25 -12.26 23.90
N PRO A 299 -7.44 -12.37 23.29
CA PRO A 299 -8.02 -11.24 22.54
C PRO A 299 -8.17 -9.96 23.37
N ASP A 300 -8.48 -10.09 24.67
CA ASP A 300 -8.61 -8.94 25.56
C ASP A 300 -7.26 -8.27 25.84
N ASP A 301 -6.18 -9.04 25.97
CA ASP A 301 -4.81 -8.51 26.05
C ASP A 301 -4.46 -7.71 24.79
N VAL A 302 -4.79 -8.24 23.59
CA VAL A 302 -4.54 -7.58 22.30
C VAL A 302 -5.29 -6.24 22.22
N VAL A 303 -6.57 -6.22 22.61
CA VAL A 303 -7.37 -4.98 22.62
C VAL A 303 -6.81 -3.99 23.64
N GLN A 304 -6.41 -4.46 24.83
CA GLN A 304 -5.82 -3.58 25.85
C GLN A 304 -4.50 -2.97 25.42
N LEU A 305 -3.60 -3.77 24.83
CA LEU A 305 -2.35 -3.29 24.25
C LEU A 305 -2.62 -2.26 23.15
N SER A 306 -3.60 -2.51 22.27
CA SER A 306 -3.96 -1.57 21.21
C SER A 306 -4.45 -0.23 21.77
N LYS A 307 -5.29 -0.24 22.81
CA LYS A 307 -5.72 0.98 23.50
C LYS A 307 -4.52 1.75 24.05
N TRP A 308 -3.60 1.07 24.72
CA TRP A 308 -2.39 1.69 25.24
C TRP A 308 -1.50 2.24 24.14
N GLY A 309 -1.31 1.48 23.05
CA GLY A 309 -0.55 1.96 21.87
C GLY A 309 -1.13 3.23 21.29
N MET A 310 -2.46 3.30 21.12
CA MET A 310 -3.14 4.52 20.65
C MET A 310 -3.00 5.70 21.61
N MET A 311 -3.09 5.47 22.91
CA MET A 311 -2.90 6.52 23.94
C MET A 311 -1.47 7.05 23.96
N ILE A 312 -0.48 6.18 23.75
CA ILE A 312 0.94 6.56 23.66
C ILE A 312 1.17 7.34 22.34
N GLU A 313 0.64 6.87 21.21
CA GLU A 313 0.70 7.58 19.93
C GLU A 313 0.09 8.99 20.01
N GLU A 314 -1.07 9.12 20.63
CA GLU A 314 -1.75 10.40 20.84
C GLU A 314 -0.92 11.33 21.71
N HIS A 315 -0.32 10.80 22.81
CA HIS A 315 0.53 11.58 23.71
C HIS A 315 1.76 12.17 23.02
N TYR A 316 2.43 11.37 22.17
CA TYR A 316 3.63 11.82 21.45
C TYR A 316 3.32 12.48 20.10
N GLY A 317 2.09 12.42 19.60
CA GLY A 317 1.68 12.96 18.29
C GLY A 317 2.35 12.27 17.09
N LYS A 318 2.93 11.10 17.28
CA LYS A 318 3.68 10.34 16.24
C LYS A 318 3.45 8.85 16.43
N SER A 319 3.48 8.10 15.32
CA SER A 319 3.44 6.63 15.37
C SER A 319 4.59 6.06 16.18
N GLN A 320 4.34 4.99 16.90
CA GLN A 320 5.21 4.44 17.93
C GLN A 320 5.63 3.00 17.64
N ASP A 321 6.85 2.66 18.01
CA ASP A 321 7.41 1.34 18.19
C ASP A 321 7.49 1.07 19.70
N ILE A 322 6.77 0.05 20.19
CA ILE A 322 6.53 -0.18 21.61
C ILE A 322 6.87 -1.63 21.97
N GLU A 323 7.70 -1.82 22.98
CA GLU A 323 7.94 -3.11 23.61
C GLU A 323 6.99 -3.31 24.79
N TRP A 324 6.39 -4.50 24.90
CA TRP A 324 5.47 -4.86 25.97
C TRP A 324 5.77 -6.22 26.56
N ALA A 325 5.32 -6.43 27.81
CA ALA A 325 5.46 -7.69 28.50
C ALA A 325 4.21 -8.02 29.33
N LYS A 326 3.87 -9.30 29.43
CA LYS A 326 2.82 -9.85 30.31
C LYS A 326 3.45 -10.69 31.39
N ASP A 327 3.18 -10.34 32.61
CA ASP A 327 3.61 -11.10 33.78
C ASP A 327 2.83 -12.42 33.85
N GLY A 328 3.52 -13.54 33.82
CA GLY A 328 2.89 -14.87 33.83
C GLY A 328 2.31 -15.28 35.19
N ASN A 329 2.74 -14.65 36.30
CA ASN A 329 2.23 -14.92 37.63
C ASN A 329 0.95 -14.14 37.94
N THR A 330 0.90 -12.88 37.51
CA THR A 330 -0.22 -11.95 37.80
C THR A 330 -1.16 -11.74 36.61
N GLY A 331 -0.75 -12.10 35.44
CA GLY A 331 -1.48 -11.82 34.17
C GLY A 331 -1.47 -10.34 33.74
N LYS A 332 -0.78 -9.45 34.47
CA LYS A 332 -0.76 -8.03 34.23
C LYS A 332 0.14 -7.67 33.03
N LEU A 333 -0.34 -6.77 32.18
CA LEU A 333 0.40 -6.22 31.06
C LEU A 333 1.25 -5.00 31.47
N TYR A 334 2.38 -4.80 30.80
CA TYR A 334 3.27 -3.66 31.01
C TYR A 334 3.84 -3.17 29.69
N ILE A 335 4.06 -1.87 29.58
CA ILE A 335 4.88 -1.25 28.53
C ILE A 335 6.30 -1.12 29.10
N VAL A 336 7.27 -1.69 28.38
CA VAL A 336 8.67 -1.74 28.87
C VAL A 336 9.60 -0.81 28.09
N GLN A 337 9.18 -0.33 26.92
CA GLN A 337 9.83 0.70 26.12
C GLN A 337 8.86 1.27 25.11
N ALA A 338 8.99 2.56 24.74
CA ALA A 338 8.35 3.17 23.58
C ALA A 338 9.30 4.16 22.92
N ARG A 339 9.25 4.24 21.61
CA ARG A 339 9.98 5.22 20.79
C ARG A 339 9.19 5.58 19.53
N PRO A 340 9.42 6.77 18.94
CA PRO A 340 8.82 7.11 17.66
C PRO A 340 9.24 6.12 16.57
N GLU A 341 8.28 5.67 15.76
CA GLU A 341 8.58 4.94 14.53
C GLU A 341 9.10 5.94 13.48
N THR A 342 10.29 5.68 12.92
CA THR A 342 11.01 6.66 12.08
C THR A 342 11.17 6.20 10.63
N VAL A 343 11.00 4.92 10.33
CA VAL A 343 11.27 4.35 8.99
C VAL A 343 10.14 4.66 8.04
N LYS A 344 8.92 4.25 8.37
CA LYS A 344 7.75 4.40 7.51
C LYS A 344 6.94 5.67 7.75
N ALA A 345 6.99 6.20 8.96
CA ALA A 345 6.33 7.48 9.25
C ALA A 345 6.89 8.67 8.43
N ARG A 346 8.11 8.55 7.90
CA ARG A 346 8.80 9.58 7.08
C ARG A 346 8.81 9.30 5.59
N SER A 347 8.43 8.11 5.13
CA SER A 347 8.40 7.84 3.70
C SER A 347 7.43 8.82 3.02
N SER A 348 7.95 9.66 2.13
CA SER A 348 7.09 10.47 1.27
C SER A 348 6.40 9.51 0.31
N HIS A 349 5.07 9.40 0.41
CA HIS A 349 4.26 8.58 -0.50
C HIS A 349 4.02 9.29 -1.85
N SER A 350 4.92 10.20 -2.24
CA SER A 350 4.81 10.96 -3.49
C SER A 350 5.02 10.12 -4.75
N VAL A 351 5.66 8.96 -4.63
CA VAL A 351 5.86 8.01 -5.74
C VAL A 351 5.57 6.59 -5.24
N ILE A 352 4.66 5.90 -5.90
CA ILE A 352 4.40 4.47 -5.67
C ILE A 352 5.14 3.67 -6.72
N GLU A 353 6.04 2.77 -6.27
CA GLU A 353 6.73 1.80 -7.13
C GLU A 353 6.02 0.45 -7.03
N LYS A 354 5.54 -0.07 -8.15
CA LYS A 354 4.96 -1.41 -8.24
C LYS A 354 5.89 -2.32 -9.02
N TYR A 355 6.39 -3.35 -8.34
CA TYR A 355 7.22 -4.39 -8.95
C TYR A 355 6.33 -5.53 -9.47
N GLN A 356 6.60 -6.03 -10.65
CA GLN A 356 5.84 -7.13 -11.25
C GLN A 356 6.76 -8.06 -12.02
N LEU A 357 6.70 -9.36 -11.72
CA LEU A 357 7.37 -10.39 -12.52
C LEU A 357 6.68 -10.54 -13.87
N ASN A 358 7.45 -10.52 -14.96
CA ASN A 358 6.91 -10.75 -16.31
C ASN A 358 6.57 -12.23 -16.52
N LYS A 359 7.29 -13.12 -15.83
CA LYS A 359 7.06 -14.58 -15.90
C LYS A 359 7.43 -15.23 -14.58
N LYS A 360 6.60 -16.16 -14.10
CA LYS A 360 6.93 -16.98 -12.92
C LYS A 360 7.92 -18.08 -13.29
N GLY A 361 8.90 -18.30 -12.43
CA GLY A 361 9.89 -19.37 -12.56
C GLY A 361 9.59 -20.59 -11.70
N LYS A 362 10.51 -21.55 -11.67
CA LYS A 362 10.44 -22.69 -10.75
C LYS A 362 10.57 -22.19 -9.31
N LEU A 363 9.52 -22.37 -8.51
CA LEU A 363 9.51 -22.03 -7.10
C LEU A 363 10.46 -22.94 -6.33
N LEU A 364 11.38 -22.35 -5.54
CA LEU A 364 12.31 -23.06 -4.68
C LEU A 364 11.84 -23.09 -3.23
N LEU A 365 11.44 -21.94 -2.70
CA LEU A 365 10.92 -21.82 -1.34
C LEU A 365 10.09 -20.55 -1.17
N ARG A 366 9.41 -20.45 -0.03
CA ARG A 366 8.62 -19.29 0.37
C ARG A 366 8.80 -18.97 1.85
N GLY A 367 8.45 -17.73 2.22
CA GLY A 367 8.43 -17.25 3.60
C GLY A 367 7.61 -15.98 3.69
N THR A 368 7.76 -15.22 4.75
CA THR A 368 7.04 -13.96 4.93
C THR A 368 7.78 -12.84 4.18
N ALA A 369 7.08 -12.14 3.29
CA ALA A 369 7.61 -11.00 2.57
C ALA A 369 7.83 -9.79 3.49
N VAL A 370 8.90 -9.06 3.24
CA VAL A 370 9.25 -7.78 3.86
C VAL A 370 9.62 -6.80 2.74
N GLY A 371 8.83 -5.74 2.63
CA GLY A 371 8.84 -4.84 1.48
C GLY A 371 8.01 -5.39 0.32
N GLN A 372 7.99 -4.63 -0.80
CA GLN A 372 7.21 -4.97 -2.00
C GLN A 372 8.08 -4.99 -3.26
N LYS A 373 9.38 -5.21 -3.12
CA LYS A 373 10.35 -5.19 -4.20
C LYS A 373 10.73 -6.59 -4.66
N ILE A 374 11.40 -6.63 -5.80
CA ILE A 374 12.01 -7.84 -6.35
C ILE A 374 13.53 -7.63 -6.36
N GLY A 375 14.26 -8.62 -5.90
CA GLY A 375 15.72 -8.64 -5.95
C GLY A 375 16.23 -9.87 -6.71
N VAL A 376 17.23 -9.65 -7.55
CA VAL A 376 17.84 -10.72 -8.35
C VAL A 376 19.35 -10.80 -8.10
N GLY A 377 19.90 -11.98 -8.11
CA GLY A 377 21.34 -12.17 -7.88
C GLY A 377 21.73 -13.62 -7.63
N LYS A 378 23.02 -13.82 -7.32
CA LYS A 378 23.52 -15.12 -6.90
C LYS A 378 23.31 -15.31 -5.40
N ALA A 379 22.74 -16.41 -4.99
CA ALA A 379 22.63 -16.77 -3.58
C ALA A 379 24.01 -16.88 -2.93
N ARG A 380 24.15 -16.37 -1.71
CA ARG A 380 25.33 -16.53 -0.86
C ARG A 380 24.88 -16.98 0.53
N VAL A 381 25.14 -18.24 0.84
CA VAL A 381 24.86 -18.80 2.17
C VAL A 381 25.96 -18.39 3.13
N ILE A 382 25.61 -17.70 4.19
CA ILE A 382 26.51 -17.25 5.27
C ILE A 382 25.99 -17.82 6.60
N GLU A 383 26.82 -18.60 7.25
CA GLU A 383 26.45 -19.28 8.50
C GLU A 383 26.68 -18.39 9.74
N ASN A 384 27.71 -17.56 9.70
CA ASN A 384 28.06 -16.69 10.81
C ASN A 384 28.81 -15.43 10.32
N PRO A 385 28.89 -14.35 11.13
CA PRO A 385 29.50 -13.07 10.77
C PRO A 385 30.97 -13.17 10.30
N LYS A 386 31.73 -14.17 10.75
CA LYS A 386 33.14 -14.34 10.34
C LYS A 386 33.31 -14.61 8.85
N GLN A 387 32.27 -15.09 8.17
CA GLN A 387 32.27 -15.39 6.74
C GLN A 387 31.87 -14.20 5.86
N MET A 388 31.51 -13.05 6.43
CA MET A 388 31.01 -11.87 5.68
C MET A 388 31.99 -11.37 4.62
N LYS A 389 33.30 -11.54 4.83
CA LYS A 389 34.35 -11.17 3.83
C LYS A 389 34.17 -11.84 2.46
N SER A 390 33.43 -12.96 2.40
CA SER A 390 33.16 -13.68 1.16
C SER A 390 31.96 -13.12 0.39
N PHE A 391 31.15 -12.22 0.98
CA PHE A 391 29.95 -11.65 0.41
C PHE A 391 30.29 -10.52 -0.57
N LYS A 392 29.71 -10.55 -1.77
CA LYS A 392 29.95 -9.55 -2.82
C LYS A 392 28.71 -8.69 -3.04
N LYS A 393 28.92 -7.43 -3.45
CA LYS A 393 27.83 -6.51 -3.79
C LYS A 393 26.90 -7.12 -4.85
N GLY A 394 25.59 -7.05 -4.62
CA GLY A 394 24.56 -7.57 -5.52
C GLY A 394 24.29 -9.07 -5.35
N GLU A 395 24.95 -9.77 -4.43
CA GLU A 395 24.54 -11.13 -4.06
C GLU A 395 23.30 -11.12 -3.16
N ILE A 396 22.63 -12.24 -3.06
CA ILE A 396 21.48 -12.45 -2.18
C ILE A 396 21.95 -13.15 -0.93
N LEU A 397 21.81 -12.48 0.21
CA LEU A 397 22.18 -13.04 1.51
C LEU A 397 21.20 -14.13 1.94
N VAL A 398 21.71 -15.33 2.22
CA VAL A 398 20.94 -16.45 2.77
C VAL A 398 21.54 -16.85 4.09
N THR A 399 20.79 -16.73 5.19
CA THR A 399 21.30 -17.07 6.52
C THR A 399 20.19 -17.60 7.43
N ARG A 400 20.58 -18.13 8.61
CA ARG A 400 19.59 -18.57 9.58
C ARG A 400 18.83 -17.39 10.20
N ILE A 401 19.57 -16.36 10.58
CA ILE A 401 19.08 -15.15 11.25
C ILE A 401 20.13 -14.06 11.09
N THR A 402 19.72 -12.79 11.18
CA THR A 402 20.65 -11.65 11.28
C THR A 402 20.55 -10.98 12.65
N ASP A 403 21.63 -10.34 13.03
CA ASP A 403 21.74 -9.40 14.15
C ASP A 403 22.47 -8.13 13.66
N PRO A 404 22.65 -7.10 14.47
CA PRO A 404 23.28 -5.85 14.02
C PRO A 404 24.68 -5.99 13.39
N ASP A 405 25.41 -7.04 13.69
CA ASP A 405 26.73 -7.27 13.10
C ASP A 405 26.66 -7.60 11.61
N TRP A 406 25.49 -7.99 11.07
CA TRP A 406 25.25 -8.31 9.65
C TRP A 406 25.00 -7.08 8.77
N GLU A 407 24.78 -5.92 9.35
CA GLU A 407 24.37 -4.71 8.61
C GLU A 407 25.31 -4.36 7.45
N PRO A 408 26.65 -4.48 7.55
CA PRO A 408 27.56 -4.15 6.46
C PRO A 408 27.29 -4.93 5.16
N ILE A 409 26.98 -6.22 5.25
CA ILE A 409 26.66 -7.03 4.06
C ILE A 409 25.20 -6.89 3.64
N MET A 410 24.28 -6.61 4.56
CA MET A 410 22.90 -6.34 4.24
C MET A 410 22.74 -5.08 3.37
N ARG A 411 23.58 -4.05 3.56
CA ARG A 411 23.60 -2.82 2.74
C ARG A 411 23.97 -3.05 1.28
N ILE A 412 24.76 -4.05 0.99
CA ILE A 412 25.25 -4.36 -0.37
C ILE A 412 24.52 -5.53 -1.01
N ALA A 413 23.61 -6.17 -0.28
CA ALA A 413 22.80 -7.27 -0.77
C ALA A 413 21.71 -6.79 -1.73
N SER A 414 21.41 -7.57 -2.77
CA SER A 414 20.25 -7.32 -3.65
C SER A 414 18.94 -7.83 -3.04
N ALA A 415 18.99 -8.82 -2.16
CA ALA A 415 17.89 -9.32 -1.35
C ALA A 415 18.44 -10.08 -0.14
N ILE A 416 17.57 -10.32 0.85
CA ILE A 416 17.91 -11.03 2.08
C ILE A 416 16.91 -12.15 2.32
N ILE A 417 17.39 -13.32 2.74
CA ILE A 417 16.56 -14.48 3.08
C ILE A 417 17.01 -15.02 4.43
N THR A 418 16.07 -15.10 5.39
CA THR A 418 16.34 -15.71 6.69
C THR A 418 15.43 -16.89 6.98
N GLU A 419 15.96 -17.94 7.62
CA GLU A 419 15.16 -19.11 8.02
C GLU A 419 14.23 -18.85 9.19
N GLN A 420 14.61 -17.90 10.05
CA GLN A 420 13.88 -17.51 11.26
C GLN A 420 13.55 -16.03 11.26
N GLY A 421 12.57 -15.64 12.06
CA GLY A 421 12.11 -14.27 12.23
C GLY A 421 10.72 -14.03 11.66
N GLY A 422 10.16 -12.89 11.99
CA GLY A 422 8.91 -12.36 11.49
C GLY A 422 9.10 -10.92 10.98
N LYS A 423 8.02 -10.23 10.62
CA LYS A 423 8.03 -8.85 10.08
C LYS A 423 8.67 -7.81 11.01
N THR A 424 8.91 -8.14 12.27
CA THR A 424 9.56 -7.28 13.27
C THR A 424 10.95 -7.74 13.70
N SER A 425 11.50 -8.74 13.01
CA SER A 425 12.87 -9.19 13.28
C SER A 425 13.91 -8.18 12.80
N HIS A 426 15.14 -8.27 13.29
CA HIS A 426 16.26 -7.43 12.85
C HIS A 426 16.43 -7.43 11.32
N ALA A 427 16.38 -8.62 10.69
CA ALA A 427 16.42 -8.73 9.23
C ALA A 427 15.36 -7.88 8.55
N ALA A 428 14.12 -7.96 9.04
CA ALA A 428 12.98 -7.24 8.51
C ALA A 428 13.11 -5.71 8.71
N ILE A 429 13.50 -5.27 9.90
CA ILE A 429 13.65 -3.85 10.22
C ILE A 429 14.72 -3.21 9.35
N VAL A 430 15.93 -3.79 9.36
CA VAL A 430 17.07 -3.24 8.61
C VAL A 430 16.83 -3.31 7.10
N SER A 431 16.19 -4.36 6.59
CA SER A 431 15.83 -4.46 5.18
C SER A 431 14.90 -3.32 4.73
N ARG A 432 13.92 -2.93 5.57
CA ARG A 432 13.04 -1.78 5.30
C ARG A 432 13.83 -0.47 5.28
N GLU A 433 14.71 -0.27 6.25
CA GLU A 433 15.57 0.91 6.32
C GLU A 433 16.47 1.04 5.09
N LEU A 434 17.01 -0.06 4.61
CA LEU A 434 17.87 -0.12 3.44
C LEU A 434 17.08 -0.15 2.11
N GLY A 435 15.77 -0.37 2.14
CA GLY A 435 14.94 -0.52 0.95
C GLY A 435 15.24 -1.80 0.15
N VAL A 436 15.78 -2.83 0.78
CA VAL A 436 16.16 -4.13 0.19
C VAL A 436 15.04 -5.15 0.43
N PRO A 437 14.57 -5.91 -0.59
CA PRO A 437 13.56 -6.94 -0.38
C PRO A 437 14.10 -8.05 0.53
N CYS A 438 13.26 -8.50 1.46
CA CYS A 438 13.66 -9.54 2.39
C CYS A 438 12.56 -10.59 2.57
N ILE A 439 12.94 -11.85 2.66
CA ILE A 439 12.04 -12.94 3.04
C ILE A 439 12.52 -13.50 4.38
N VAL A 440 11.63 -13.46 5.37
CA VAL A 440 11.91 -14.01 6.71
C VAL A 440 11.08 -15.27 6.98
N GLY A 441 11.57 -16.13 7.86
CA GLY A 441 10.87 -17.38 8.18
C GLY A 441 10.89 -18.42 7.05
N ALA A 442 11.79 -18.28 6.08
CA ALA A 442 11.97 -19.21 4.96
C ALA A 442 12.70 -20.49 5.42
N ARG A 443 11.97 -21.40 6.03
CA ARG A 443 12.50 -22.63 6.62
C ARG A 443 13.38 -23.40 5.63
N GLU A 444 14.50 -23.96 6.09
CA GLU A 444 15.47 -24.74 5.32
C GLU A 444 16.12 -23.97 4.14
N ALA A 445 16.09 -22.64 4.13
CA ALA A 445 16.65 -21.84 3.02
C ALA A 445 18.12 -22.15 2.77
N ARG A 446 18.94 -22.30 3.81
CA ARG A 446 20.37 -22.64 3.68
C ARG A 446 20.61 -24.06 3.12
N LYS A 447 19.65 -24.97 3.33
CA LYS A 447 19.71 -26.33 2.80
C LYS A 447 19.30 -26.38 1.33
N ILE A 448 18.27 -25.62 0.95
CA ILE A 448 17.69 -25.62 -0.40
C ILE A 448 18.50 -24.74 -1.34
N LEU A 449 18.87 -23.53 -0.91
CA LEU A 449 19.59 -22.56 -1.71
C LEU A 449 21.11 -22.82 -1.61
N LYS A 450 21.77 -22.91 -2.76
CA LYS A 450 23.21 -23.18 -2.82
C LYS A 450 23.95 -21.92 -3.23
N THR A 451 25.07 -21.63 -2.54
CA THR A 451 25.96 -20.52 -2.88
C THR A 451 26.34 -20.53 -4.36
N GLY A 452 26.29 -19.36 -5.00
CA GLY A 452 26.63 -19.14 -6.40
C GLY A 452 25.50 -19.40 -7.40
N LYS A 453 24.38 -20.00 -7.00
CA LYS A 453 23.22 -20.22 -7.89
C LYS A 453 22.44 -18.93 -8.08
N PRO A 454 22.06 -18.59 -9.33
CA PRO A 454 21.21 -17.44 -9.60
C PRO A 454 19.79 -17.70 -9.10
N ILE A 455 19.21 -16.73 -8.42
CA ILE A 455 17.83 -16.77 -7.91
C ILE A 455 17.16 -15.40 -8.02
N THR A 456 15.85 -15.40 -7.98
CA THR A 456 14.99 -14.21 -7.89
C THR A 456 14.21 -14.28 -6.61
N VAL A 457 14.25 -13.20 -5.83
CA VAL A 457 13.49 -13.01 -4.58
C VAL A 457 12.38 -12.02 -4.87
N SER A 458 11.15 -12.47 -4.80
CA SER A 458 9.96 -11.63 -5.01
C SER A 458 9.24 -11.40 -3.70
N CYS A 459 9.15 -10.15 -3.28
CA CYS A 459 8.30 -9.68 -2.20
C CYS A 459 7.10 -8.87 -2.74
N ALA A 460 6.86 -8.91 -4.05
CA ALA A 460 5.82 -8.12 -4.72
C ALA A 460 4.51 -8.89 -4.95
N GLU A 461 4.38 -10.09 -4.37
CA GLU A 461 3.23 -10.98 -4.60
C GLU A 461 2.36 -11.15 -3.34
N GLY A 462 2.36 -10.17 -2.46
CA GLY A 462 1.59 -10.16 -1.21
C GLY A 462 2.44 -10.40 0.04
N ASP A 463 1.81 -10.86 1.11
CA ASP A 463 2.48 -11.14 2.40
C ASP A 463 3.41 -12.37 2.35
N GLU A 464 3.22 -13.27 1.40
CA GLU A 464 4.18 -14.34 1.12
C GLU A 464 5.26 -13.86 0.15
N GLY A 465 6.51 -14.07 0.53
CA GLY A 465 7.68 -13.86 -0.33
C GLY A 465 8.09 -15.17 -1.00
N TYR A 466 8.45 -15.09 -2.27
CA TYR A 466 8.78 -16.24 -3.09
C TYR A 466 10.22 -16.19 -3.59
N VAL A 467 10.91 -17.33 -3.56
CA VAL A 467 12.23 -17.49 -4.15
C VAL A 467 12.14 -18.40 -5.35
N TYR A 468 12.48 -17.87 -6.51
CA TYR A 468 12.47 -18.59 -7.78
C TYR A 468 13.88 -18.93 -8.25
N ALA A 469 14.02 -20.02 -8.99
CA ALA A 469 15.26 -20.38 -9.67
C ALA A 469 15.53 -19.45 -10.86
N GLY A 470 16.79 -19.04 -11.02
CA GLY A 470 17.21 -18.19 -12.12
C GLY A 470 16.99 -16.70 -11.90
N ILE A 471 17.50 -15.88 -12.81
CA ILE A 471 17.24 -14.44 -12.90
C ILE A 471 15.99 -14.27 -13.76
N LEU A 472 14.89 -13.83 -13.15
CA LEU A 472 13.64 -13.59 -13.84
C LEU A 472 13.50 -12.12 -14.20
N PRO A 473 13.00 -11.78 -15.39
CA PRO A 473 12.72 -10.41 -15.77
C PRO A 473 11.50 -9.87 -14.99
N PHE A 474 11.60 -8.61 -14.58
CA PHE A 474 10.51 -7.89 -13.90
C PHE A 474 10.47 -6.43 -14.33
N GLU A 475 9.31 -5.82 -14.18
CA GLU A 475 9.05 -4.41 -14.44
C GLU A 475 8.85 -3.65 -13.13
N VAL A 476 9.19 -2.36 -13.16
CA VAL A 476 8.92 -1.42 -12.06
C VAL A 476 8.10 -0.26 -12.61
N LYS A 477 6.81 -0.25 -12.31
CA LYS A 477 5.91 0.85 -12.65
C LYS A 477 5.96 1.91 -11.54
N LYS A 478 6.28 3.15 -11.91
CA LYS A 478 6.31 4.29 -10.99
C LYS A 478 5.10 5.18 -11.23
N THR A 479 4.37 5.50 -10.17
CA THR A 479 3.22 6.40 -10.21
C THR A 479 3.49 7.57 -9.26
N GLU A 480 3.56 8.80 -9.80
CA GLU A 480 3.69 10.01 -9.00
C GLU A 480 2.33 10.47 -8.47
N ILE A 481 2.26 10.77 -7.18
CA ILE A 481 1.08 11.34 -6.55
C ILE A 481 1.25 12.86 -6.55
N LYS A 482 0.50 13.56 -7.42
CA LYS A 482 0.42 15.01 -7.51
C LYS A 482 -0.80 15.54 -6.75
N ASP A 483 -0.98 16.84 -6.70
CA ASP A 483 -2.14 17.49 -6.10
C ASP A 483 -3.46 16.93 -6.69
N VAL A 484 -4.33 16.47 -5.79
CA VAL A 484 -5.51 15.72 -6.16
C VAL A 484 -6.68 16.65 -6.48
N VAL A 485 -7.12 16.64 -7.73
CA VAL A 485 -8.35 17.34 -8.14
C VAL A 485 -9.59 16.58 -7.64
N LYS A 486 -10.60 17.34 -7.19
CA LYS A 486 -11.88 16.77 -6.76
C LYS A 486 -12.84 16.66 -7.93
N THR A 487 -13.41 15.49 -8.12
CA THR A 487 -14.46 15.20 -9.12
C THR A 487 -15.83 15.06 -8.46
N LYS A 488 -16.90 15.26 -9.22
CA LYS A 488 -18.27 14.95 -8.77
C LYS A 488 -18.52 13.45 -8.82
N THR A 489 -18.12 12.82 -9.93
CA THR A 489 -18.13 11.36 -10.08
C THR A 489 -17.10 10.77 -9.13
N LYS A 490 -17.49 9.81 -8.27
CA LYS A 490 -16.56 9.14 -7.37
C LYS A 490 -15.57 8.29 -8.15
N ILE A 491 -14.28 8.51 -7.92
CA ILE A 491 -13.22 7.68 -8.49
C ILE A 491 -12.79 6.66 -7.46
N MET A 492 -13.22 5.42 -7.67
CA MET A 492 -12.99 4.29 -6.79
C MET A 492 -11.89 3.37 -7.35
N MET A 493 -11.46 2.41 -6.57
CA MET A 493 -10.45 1.43 -7.00
C MET A 493 -11.00 0.01 -7.04
N ASN A 494 -10.44 -0.81 -7.93
CA ASN A 494 -10.57 -2.26 -7.93
C ASN A 494 -9.43 -2.85 -7.09
N VAL A 495 -9.74 -3.50 -5.97
CA VAL A 495 -8.75 -4.11 -5.07
C VAL A 495 -9.10 -5.58 -4.89
N GLY A 496 -8.31 -6.46 -5.47
CA GLY A 496 -8.51 -7.91 -5.32
C GLY A 496 -7.68 -8.49 -4.17
N ASP A 497 -6.45 -7.98 -3.99
CA ASP A 497 -5.49 -8.50 -3.03
C ASP A 497 -5.51 -7.71 -1.69
N PRO A 498 -5.95 -8.34 -0.58
CA PRO A 498 -5.95 -7.70 0.74
C PRO A 498 -4.56 -7.26 1.23
N ASP A 499 -3.49 -7.95 0.82
CA ASP A 499 -2.14 -7.64 1.27
C ASP A 499 -1.63 -6.31 0.71
N ASN A 500 -2.10 -5.92 -0.47
CA ASN A 500 -1.76 -4.65 -1.10
C ASN A 500 -2.69 -3.49 -0.68
N ALA A 501 -3.80 -3.78 0.02
CA ALA A 501 -4.83 -2.79 0.29
C ALA A 501 -4.30 -1.57 1.06
N PHE A 502 -3.48 -1.78 2.09
CA PHE A 502 -2.91 -0.68 2.88
C PHE A 502 -1.94 0.20 2.07
N ALA A 503 -1.13 -0.38 1.19
CA ALA A 503 -0.26 0.38 0.31
C ALA A 503 -1.06 1.21 -0.72
N LEU A 504 -2.13 0.63 -1.26
CA LEU A 504 -3.01 1.30 -2.22
C LEU A 504 -3.85 2.42 -1.59
N SER A 505 -4.04 2.43 -0.26
CA SER A 505 -4.79 3.48 0.44
C SER A 505 -4.19 4.88 0.29
N PHE A 506 -2.92 4.98 -0.10
CA PHE A 506 -2.25 6.26 -0.37
C PHE A 506 -2.57 6.84 -1.74
N LEU A 507 -3.13 6.05 -2.66
CA LEU A 507 -3.67 6.57 -3.91
C LEU A 507 -4.94 7.40 -3.65
N PRO A 508 -5.10 8.54 -4.35
CA PRO A 508 -6.28 9.38 -4.20
C PRO A 508 -7.53 8.68 -4.75
N ASN A 509 -8.36 8.14 -3.87
CA ASN A 509 -9.58 7.43 -4.22
C ASN A 509 -10.75 7.81 -3.31
N ASP A 510 -11.96 7.58 -3.80
CA ASP A 510 -13.20 7.87 -3.09
C ASP A 510 -13.88 6.57 -2.58
N GLY A 511 -13.14 5.46 -2.53
CA GLY A 511 -13.60 4.16 -2.06
C GLY A 511 -13.09 2.98 -2.90
N ILE A 512 -13.58 1.80 -2.58
CA ILE A 512 -13.29 0.57 -3.31
C ILE A 512 -14.57 0.12 -4.01
N GLY A 513 -14.60 0.20 -5.35
CA GLY A 513 -15.79 -0.16 -6.12
C GLY A 513 -15.89 -1.64 -6.45
N LEU A 514 -14.80 -2.38 -6.31
CA LEU A 514 -14.79 -3.84 -6.44
C LEU A 514 -13.70 -4.47 -5.57
N ALA A 515 -14.11 -5.12 -4.50
CA ALA A 515 -13.33 -6.11 -3.77
C ALA A 515 -13.84 -7.52 -4.14
N ARG A 516 -12.94 -8.42 -4.55
CA ARG A 516 -13.30 -9.76 -5.04
C ARG A 516 -13.00 -10.82 -4.01
N GLU A 517 -14.03 -11.55 -3.55
CA GLU A 517 -13.84 -12.65 -2.60
C GLU A 517 -13.05 -13.81 -3.18
N GLU A 518 -13.14 -14.05 -4.50
CA GLU A 518 -12.41 -15.13 -5.18
C GLU A 518 -10.91 -15.07 -4.95
N PHE A 519 -10.35 -13.86 -4.88
CA PHE A 519 -8.94 -13.70 -4.59
C PHE A 519 -8.61 -14.16 -3.17
N ILE A 520 -9.49 -13.86 -2.21
CA ILE A 520 -9.33 -14.28 -0.81
C ILE A 520 -9.47 -15.80 -0.72
N PHE A 521 -10.45 -16.38 -1.40
CA PHE A 521 -10.61 -17.83 -1.46
C PHE A 521 -9.40 -18.54 -2.07
N SER A 522 -8.89 -18.06 -3.20
CA SER A 522 -7.78 -18.70 -3.91
C SER A 522 -6.45 -18.60 -3.19
N ASN A 523 -6.17 -17.49 -2.53
CA ASN A 523 -4.84 -17.21 -1.96
C ASN A 523 -4.77 -17.41 -0.44
N PHE A 524 -5.83 -17.09 0.30
CA PHE A 524 -5.83 -17.13 1.76
C PHE A 524 -6.55 -18.35 2.33
N ILE A 525 -7.73 -18.68 1.83
CA ILE A 525 -8.51 -19.83 2.31
C ILE A 525 -8.01 -21.13 1.66
N ARG A 526 -7.95 -21.16 0.34
CA ARG A 526 -7.45 -22.25 -0.51
C ARG A 526 -8.21 -23.57 -0.40
N ILE A 527 -9.23 -23.62 0.44
CA ILE A 527 -10.03 -24.82 0.75
C ILE A 527 -11.48 -24.54 0.34
N HIS A 528 -12.10 -25.52 -0.28
CA HIS A 528 -13.52 -25.42 -0.64
C HIS A 528 -14.39 -25.31 0.63
N PRO A 529 -15.37 -24.37 0.71
CA PRO A 529 -16.21 -24.20 1.90
C PRO A 529 -16.88 -25.47 2.39
N LEU A 530 -17.48 -26.23 1.48
CA LEU A 530 -18.14 -27.51 1.85
C LEU A 530 -17.17 -28.60 2.30
N ALA A 531 -15.90 -28.54 1.87
CA ALA A 531 -14.87 -29.45 2.37
C ALA A 531 -14.51 -29.17 3.82
N LEU A 532 -14.62 -27.92 4.27
CA LEU A 532 -14.44 -27.53 5.68
C LEU A 532 -15.63 -27.94 6.53
N ILE A 533 -16.85 -27.76 6.03
CA ILE A 533 -18.10 -28.15 6.71
C ILE A 533 -18.19 -29.67 6.85
N ASN A 534 -17.89 -30.39 5.77
CA ASN A 534 -17.98 -31.86 5.72
C ASN A 534 -16.64 -32.56 5.94
N TYR A 535 -15.73 -31.94 6.67
CA TYR A 535 -14.35 -32.42 6.88
C TYR A 535 -14.28 -33.90 7.28
N ASP A 536 -15.13 -34.33 8.20
CA ASP A 536 -15.10 -35.70 8.72
C ASP A 536 -15.54 -36.72 7.65
N LYS A 537 -16.40 -36.32 6.72
CA LYS A 537 -16.97 -37.14 5.64
C LYS A 537 -16.15 -37.14 4.35
N LEU A 538 -15.10 -36.32 4.26
CA LEU A 538 -14.24 -36.19 3.09
C LEU A 538 -13.59 -37.54 2.72
N LYS A 539 -13.69 -37.93 1.47
CA LYS A 539 -13.10 -39.17 0.91
C LYS A 539 -11.64 -38.97 0.53
N ASP A 540 -11.27 -37.77 0.03
CA ASP A 540 -9.89 -37.44 -0.34
C ASP A 540 -8.98 -37.31 0.91
N LYS A 541 -8.26 -38.40 1.21
CA LYS A 541 -7.34 -38.49 2.35
C LYS A 541 -6.21 -37.44 2.27
N LYS A 542 -5.76 -37.08 1.05
CA LYS A 542 -4.70 -36.08 0.83
C LYS A 542 -5.22 -34.69 1.16
N ALA A 543 -6.38 -34.33 0.65
CA ALA A 543 -7.04 -33.08 1.00
C ALA A 543 -7.30 -32.98 2.51
N LYS A 544 -7.82 -34.06 3.11
CA LYS A 544 -8.09 -34.14 4.56
C LYS A 544 -6.85 -33.85 5.40
N LYS A 545 -5.68 -34.39 5.02
CA LYS A 545 -4.40 -34.13 5.71
C LYS A 545 -3.98 -32.65 5.59
N ILE A 546 -4.07 -32.08 4.39
CA ILE A 546 -3.72 -30.68 4.15
C ILE A 546 -4.66 -29.74 4.94
N ILE A 547 -5.96 -30.00 4.91
CA ILE A 547 -6.97 -29.25 5.66
C ILE A 547 -6.66 -29.29 7.15
N ALA A 548 -6.35 -30.47 7.72
CA ALA A 548 -5.99 -30.60 9.15
C ALA A 548 -4.80 -29.71 9.53
N GLU A 549 -3.77 -29.64 8.68
CA GLU A 549 -2.60 -28.83 8.88
C GLU A 549 -2.92 -27.33 8.80
N MET A 550 -3.61 -26.90 7.74
CA MET A 550 -3.95 -25.49 7.53
C MET A 550 -4.90 -24.95 8.61
N THR A 551 -5.83 -25.77 9.06
CA THR A 551 -6.83 -25.42 10.08
C THR A 551 -6.37 -25.76 11.51
N ARG A 552 -5.05 -25.91 11.71
CA ARG A 552 -4.46 -26.10 13.04
C ARG A 552 -4.85 -24.93 13.96
N GLY A 553 -5.34 -25.24 15.15
CA GLY A 553 -5.84 -24.25 16.11
C GLY A 553 -7.34 -23.95 16.00
N TYR A 554 -8.03 -24.43 14.99
CA TYR A 554 -9.49 -24.32 14.86
C TYR A 554 -10.19 -25.59 15.32
N LYS A 555 -11.11 -25.45 16.29
CA LYS A 555 -11.94 -26.56 16.77
C LYS A 555 -12.92 -27.00 15.69
N LYS A 556 -13.65 -26.02 15.12
CA LYS A 556 -14.52 -26.21 13.96
C LYS A 556 -13.76 -25.77 12.71
N LYS A 557 -13.65 -26.63 11.71
CA LYS A 557 -12.89 -26.33 10.50
C LYS A 557 -13.53 -25.21 9.66
N ALA A 558 -14.86 -25.10 9.71
CA ALA A 558 -15.60 -24.02 9.06
C ALA A 558 -15.21 -22.60 9.57
N ASP A 559 -14.92 -22.47 10.87
CA ASP A 559 -14.51 -21.19 11.45
C ASP A 559 -13.23 -20.62 10.80
N TYR A 560 -12.37 -21.48 10.26
CA TYR A 560 -11.20 -21.07 9.49
C TYR A 560 -11.59 -20.27 8.23
N CYS A 561 -12.61 -20.73 7.50
CA CYS A 561 -13.11 -20.02 6.31
C CYS A 561 -13.68 -18.66 6.69
N VAL A 562 -14.55 -18.62 7.70
CA VAL A 562 -15.17 -17.38 8.21
C VAL A 562 -14.09 -16.38 8.63
N ASP A 563 -13.12 -16.81 9.44
CA ASP A 563 -12.05 -15.94 9.91
C ASP A 563 -11.21 -15.41 8.73
N LYS A 564 -10.76 -16.28 7.82
CA LYS A 564 -9.87 -15.86 6.72
C LYS A 564 -10.58 -14.98 5.69
N LEU A 565 -11.85 -15.24 5.41
CA LEU A 565 -12.65 -14.38 4.55
C LEU A 565 -12.87 -13.01 5.21
N ALA A 566 -13.29 -13.01 6.47
CA ALA A 566 -13.47 -11.79 7.24
C ALA A 566 -12.17 -10.97 7.34
N GLU A 567 -11.02 -11.60 7.59
CA GLU A 567 -9.70 -10.95 7.64
C GLU A 567 -9.37 -10.26 6.31
N GLY A 568 -9.59 -10.95 5.17
CA GLY A 568 -9.33 -10.38 3.84
C GLY A 568 -10.24 -9.19 3.53
N ILE A 569 -11.54 -9.34 3.74
CA ILE A 569 -12.52 -8.25 3.55
C ILE A 569 -12.18 -7.06 4.46
N ALA A 570 -11.88 -7.30 5.74
CA ALA A 570 -11.60 -6.24 6.70
C ALA A 570 -10.34 -5.44 6.35
N ARG A 571 -9.26 -6.08 5.86
CA ARG A 571 -8.05 -5.37 5.43
C ARG A 571 -8.37 -4.39 4.29
N ILE A 572 -9.19 -4.81 3.31
CA ILE A 572 -9.64 -3.94 2.23
C ILE A 572 -10.56 -2.83 2.78
N ALA A 573 -11.52 -3.16 3.65
CA ALA A 573 -12.46 -2.21 4.20
C ALA A 573 -11.79 -1.13 5.07
N VAL A 574 -10.80 -1.52 5.87
CA VAL A 574 -10.01 -0.61 6.72
C VAL A 574 -9.14 0.32 5.88
N SER A 575 -8.58 -0.15 4.76
CA SER A 575 -7.71 0.67 3.90
C SER A 575 -8.41 1.89 3.30
N SER A 576 -9.74 1.82 3.18
CA SER A 576 -10.57 2.91 2.66
C SER A 576 -11.68 3.32 3.66
N TYR A 577 -11.44 3.14 4.96
CA TYR A 577 -12.44 3.42 6.00
C TYR A 577 -12.95 4.85 5.94
N LYS A 578 -14.25 4.98 6.11
CA LYS A 578 -15.20 6.07 5.87
C LYS A 578 -15.70 6.19 4.43
N ASN A 579 -15.01 5.61 3.45
CA ASN A 579 -15.51 5.52 2.08
C ASN A 579 -16.16 4.15 1.85
N ASP A 580 -17.07 4.10 0.88
CA ASP A 580 -17.77 2.87 0.51
C ASP A 580 -16.77 1.79 -0.01
N VAL A 581 -16.97 0.56 0.41
CA VAL A 581 -16.22 -0.60 -0.06
C VAL A 581 -17.20 -1.67 -0.53
N ILE A 582 -17.29 -1.87 -1.84
CA ILE A 582 -18.23 -2.80 -2.45
C ILE A 582 -17.54 -4.18 -2.57
N VAL A 583 -18.00 -5.11 -1.75
CA VAL A 583 -17.52 -6.50 -1.72
C VAL A 583 -18.42 -7.38 -2.58
N ARG A 584 -17.88 -7.90 -3.64
CA ARG A 584 -18.58 -8.87 -4.49
C ARG A 584 -18.49 -10.25 -3.87
N LEU A 585 -19.64 -10.86 -3.60
CA LEU A 585 -19.75 -12.25 -3.18
C LEU A 585 -19.05 -13.17 -4.20
N SER A 586 -18.65 -14.35 -3.77
CA SER A 586 -17.81 -15.24 -4.56
C SER A 586 -18.49 -15.70 -5.87
N ASP A 587 -17.87 -15.41 -6.99
CA ASP A 587 -18.39 -15.73 -8.35
C ASP A 587 -17.53 -16.77 -9.07
N PHE A 588 -17.12 -17.80 -8.35
CA PHE A 588 -16.41 -18.92 -8.97
C PHE A 588 -17.33 -19.77 -9.83
N LYS A 589 -16.81 -20.19 -10.95
CA LYS A 589 -17.39 -21.26 -11.77
C LYS A 589 -17.11 -22.63 -11.13
N THR A 590 -17.88 -23.64 -11.51
CA THR A 590 -17.70 -25.01 -10.99
C THR A 590 -16.28 -25.54 -11.19
N ASN A 591 -15.68 -25.30 -12.36
CA ASN A 591 -14.31 -25.72 -12.65
C ASN A 591 -13.27 -24.98 -11.77
N GLU A 592 -13.52 -23.74 -11.38
CA GLU A 592 -12.64 -22.97 -10.50
C GLU A 592 -12.77 -23.44 -9.05
N TYR A 593 -13.99 -23.59 -8.52
CA TYR A 593 -14.23 -24.17 -7.20
C TYR A 593 -13.64 -25.58 -7.05
N ALA A 594 -13.73 -26.40 -8.11
CA ALA A 594 -13.14 -27.74 -8.13
C ALA A 594 -11.61 -27.76 -7.94
N THR A 595 -10.91 -26.65 -8.21
CA THR A 595 -9.45 -26.53 -8.00
C THR A 595 -9.07 -26.29 -6.54
N LEU A 596 -10.00 -25.80 -5.72
CA LEU A 596 -9.76 -25.61 -4.29
C LEU A 596 -9.60 -26.97 -3.61
N ILE A 597 -8.83 -26.99 -2.51
CA ILE A 597 -8.57 -28.23 -1.76
C ILE A 597 -9.88 -28.88 -1.31
N GLY A 598 -10.11 -30.10 -1.73
CA GLY A 598 -11.33 -30.86 -1.46
C GLY A 598 -12.52 -30.51 -2.35
N GLY A 599 -12.39 -29.54 -3.28
CA GLY A 599 -13.50 -29.07 -4.11
C GLY A 599 -14.09 -30.09 -5.09
N ARG A 600 -13.25 -30.96 -5.63
CA ARG A 600 -13.69 -31.96 -6.62
C ARG A 600 -14.81 -32.90 -6.15
N GLU A 601 -14.99 -33.06 -4.85
CA GLU A 601 -16.05 -33.88 -4.27
C GLU A 601 -17.43 -33.22 -4.28
N PHE A 602 -17.46 -31.89 -4.45
CA PHE A 602 -18.67 -31.06 -4.29
C PHE A 602 -19.11 -30.37 -5.58
N GLU A 603 -18.23 -30.31 -6.59
CA GLU A 603 -18.50 -29.56 -7.80
C GLU A 603 -18.91 -30.47 -8.95
N PRO A 604 -20.07 -30.21 -9.59
CA PRO A 604 -20.48 -30.93 -10.78
C PRO A 604 -19.60 -30.58 -11.97
N LYS A 605 -19.53 -31.48 -12.93
CA LYS A 605 -18.90 -31.19 -14.22
C LYS A 605 -19.95 -30.58 -15.15
N GLU A 606 -19.74 -29.35 -15.58
CA GLU A 606 -20.59 -28.61 -16.50
C GLU A 606 -19.96 -28.50 -17.90
N GLU A 607 -20.80 -28.58 -18.94
CA GLU A 607 -20.36 -28.35 -20.32
C GLU A 607 -19.92 -26.89 -20.56
N ASN A 608 -20.63 -25.91 -19.99
CA ASN A 608 -20.29 -24.50 -20.09
C ASN A 608 -20.35 -23.81 -18.72
N PRO A 609 -19.30 -23.92 -17.91
CA PRO A 609 -19.26 -23.29 -16.59
C PRO A 609 -19.41 -21.77 -16.62
N MET A 610 -19.18 -21.12 -17.77
CA MET A 610 -19.26 -19.67 -17.91
C MET A 610 -20.66 -19.12 -17.70
N ILE A 611 -21.67 -19.86 -18.13
CA ILE A 611 -23.10 -19.54 -17.99
C ILE A 611 -23.85 -20.53 -17.11
N GLY A 612 -23.13 -21.45 -16.46
CA GLY A 612 -23.66 -22.51 -15.63
C GLY A 612 -23.96 -22.09 -14.20
N TRP A 613 -23.69 -22.95 -13.25
CA TRP A 613 -23.98 -22.78 -11.81
C TRP A 613 -22.94 -21.89 -11.13
N ARG A 614 -23.16 -20.59 -11.18
CA ARG A 614 -22.30 -19.54 -10.60
C ARG A 614 -23.14 -18.37 -10.08
N GLY A 615 -22.54 -17.54 -9.23
CA GLY A 615 -23.16 -16.33 -8.69
C GLY A 615 -24.45 -16.61 -7.92
N ALA A 616 -25.48 -15.79 -8.13
CA ALA A 616 -26.74 -15.82 -7.39
C ALA A 616 -27.37 -17.21 -7.28
N SER A 617 -27.44 -17.97 -8.38
CA SER A 617 -28.05 -19.33 -8.41
C SER A 617 -27.39 -20.32 -7.45
N ARG A 618 -26.13 -20.11 -7.09
CA ARG A 618 -25.38 -20.97 -6.18
C ARG A 618 -25.77 -20.73 -4.72
N TYR A 619 -26.02 -19.48 -4.34
CA TYR A 619 -26.17 -19.10 -2.93
C TYR A 619 -27.41 -19.65 -2.25
N TYR A 620 -28.51 -19.77 -2.98
CA TYR A 620 -29.75 -20.34 -2.47
C TYR A 620 -29.94 -21.82 -2.80
N SER A 621 -29.05 -22.40 -3.62
CA SER A 621 -29.15 -23.80 -4.01
C SER A 621 -28.92 -24.73 -2.82
N LYS A 622 -29.67 -25.82 -2.76
CA LYS A 622 -29.53 -26.87 -1.73
C LYS A 622 -28.09 -27.41 -1.63
N GLU A 623 -27.41 -27.45 -2.74
CA GLU A 623 -26.08 -28.03 -2.90
C GLU A 623 -24.98 -27.13 -2.28
N TYR A 624 -25.18 -25.79 -2.24
CA TYR A 624 -24.14 -24.86 -1.79
C TYR A 624 -24.57 -23.92 -0.68
N LYS A 625 -25.84 -23.81 -0.33
CA LYS A 625 -26.40 -22.87 0.67
C LYS A 625 -25.57 -22.82 1.97
N GLU A 626 -25.11 -23.98 2.46
CA GLU A 626 -24.27 -24.05 3.65
C GLU A 626 -22.87 -23.44 3.42
N GLY A 627 -22.32 -23.51 2.21
CA GLY A 627 -21.08 -22.80 1.83
C GLY A 627 -21.29 -21.30 1.88
N PHE A 628 -22.40 -20.80 1.32
CA PHE A 628 -22.76 -19.38 1.34
C PHE A 628 -23.02 -18.86 2.77
N ARG A 629 -23.51 -19.69 3.69
CA ARG A 629 -23.63 -19.33 5.10
C ARG A 629 -22.28 -18.82 5.67
N LEU A 630 -21.15 -19.42 5.29
CA LEU A 630 -19.83 -18.98 5.78
C LEU A 630 -19.46 -17.58 5.26
N GLU A 631 -19.85 -17.23 4.02
CA GLU A 631 -19.67 -15.88 3.48
C GLU A 631 -20.51 -14.87 4.27
N CYS A 632 -21.77 -15.17 4.53
CA CYS A 632 -22.66 -14.32 5.35
C CYS A 632 -22.13 -14.14 6.77
N GLU A 633 -21.62 -15.21 7.41
CA GLU A 633 -21.01 -15.14 8.75
C GLU A 633 -19.76 -14.27 8.75
N ALA A 634 -18.91 -14.35 7.72
CA ALA A 634 -17.74 -13.50 7.59
C ALA A 634 -18.11 -12.02 7.44
N LEU A 635 -19.08 -11.69 6.60
CA LEU A 635 -19.58 -10.32 6.42
C LEU A 635 -20.23 -9.76 7.70
N LYS A 636 -20.99 -10.58 8.43
CA LYS A 636 -21.53 -10.19 9.76
C LYS A 636 -20.41 -9.87 10.73
N LYS A 637 -19.36 -10.69 10.78
CA LYS A 637 -18.21 -10.46 11.62
C LYS A 637 -17.53 -9.14 11.30
N VAL A 638 -17.28 -8.86 10.03
CA VAL A 638 -16.68 -7.62 9.54
C VAL A 638 -17.52 -6.41 9.93
N ARG A 639 -18.82 -6.44 9.64
CA ARG A 639 -19.69 -5.29 9.85
C ARG A 639 -20.10 -5.10 11.31
N ASN A 640 -20.55 -6.15 11.97
CA ASN A 640 -21.19 -6.05 13.28
C ASN A 640 -20.19 -6.20 14.43
N GLU A 641 -19.24 -7.15 14.33
CA GLU A 641 -18.29 -7.37 15.41
C GLU A 641 -17.11 -6.38 15.35
N TRP A 642 -16.59 -6.10 14.14
CA TRP A 642 -15.44 -5.21 13.97
C TRP A 642 -15.80 -3.76 13.63
N GLY A 643 -17.08 -3.48 13.33
CA GLY A 643 -17.61 -2.14 13.13
C GLY A 643 -17.31 -1.53 11.76
N LEU A 644 -16.99 -2.35 10.74
CA LEU A 644 -16.72 -1.90 9.38
C LEU A 644 -18.01 -1.77 8.56
N THR A 645 -18.86 -0.84 8.95
CA THR A 645 -20.19 -0.61 8.32
C THR A 645 -20.09 0.01 6.91
N ASN A 646 -18.91 0.43 6.47
CA ASN A 646 -18.64 0.91 5.12
C ASN A 646 -18.61 -0.20 4.04
N VAL A 647 -18.75 -1.46 4.43
CA VAL A 647 -18.83 -2.60 3.50
C VAL A 647 -20.24 -2.68 2.93
N ILE A 648 -20.33 -2.63 1.60
CA ILE A 648 -21.53 -2.86 0.80
C ILE A 648 -21.38 -4.24 0.15
N VAL A 649 -22.43 -5.05 0.16
CA VAL A 649 -22.41 -6.39 -0.47
C VAL A 649 -22.92 -6.28 -1.91
N MET A 650 -22.27 -6.97 -2.84
CA MET A 650 -22.69 -7.00 -4.25
C MET A 650 -22.91 -8.45 -4.71
N VAL A 651 -24.11 -8.71 -5.22
CA VAL A 651 -24.53 -10.01 -5.75
C VAL A 651 -24.12 -10.12 -7.23
N PRO A 652 -23.20 -11.04 -7.59
CA PRO A 652 -22.79 -11.27 -8.97
C PRO A 652 -23.74 -12.22 -9.69
N PHE A 653 -23.75 -12.14 -11.00
CA PHE A 653 -24.37 -13.07 -11.94
C PHE A 653 -25.82 -13.44 -11.55
N CYS A 654 -26.63 -12.42 -11.22
CA CYS A 654 -28.04 -12.56 -10.86
C CYS A 654 -28.89 -12.43 -12.12
N ARG A 655 -29.47 -13.54 -12.59
CA ARG A 655 -30.11 -13.61 -13.91
C ARG A 655 -31.50 -13.01 -13.94
N THR A 656 -32.25 -13.18 -12.85
CA THR A 656 -33.64 -12.71 -12.75
C THR A 656 -33.90 -11.99 -11.43
N PRO A 657 -34.92 -11.15 -11.35
CA PRO A 657 -35.35 -10.54 -10.10
C PRO A 657 -35.64 -11.54 -8.98
N GLU A 658 -36.29 -12.69 -9.34
CA GLU A 658 -36.62 -13.74 -8.37
C GLU A 658 -35.38 -14.42 -7.79
N GLU A 659 -34.30 -14.61 -8.57
CA GLU A 659 -33.00 -15.03 -8.02
C GLU A 659 -32.48 -14.02 -7.00
N GLY A 660 -32.63 -12.73 -7.30
CA GLY A 660 -32.25 -11.65 -6.39
C GLY A 660 -33.01 -11.71 -5.07
N GLU A 661 -34.32 -11.88 -5.11
CA GLU A 661 -35.15 -12.03 -3.91
C GLU A 661 -34.75 -13.27 -3.10
N GLN A 662 -34.48 -14.39 -3.75
CA GLN A 662 -34.03 -15.62 -3.08
C GLN A 662 -32.68 -15.44 -2.40
N VAL A 663 -31.73 -14.73 -3.02
CA VAL A 663 -30.42 -14.42 -2.40
C VAL A 663 -30.61 -13.53 -1.18
N ILE A 664 -31.38 -12.43 -1.28
CA ILE A 664 -31.66 -11.54 -0.14
C ILE A 664 -32.29 -12.33 1.01
N LYS A 665 -33.29 -13.16 0.71
CA LYS A 665 -33.95 -14.03 1.71
C LYS A 665 -32.95 -14.99 2.37
N THR A 666 -32.06 -15.60 1.58
CA THR A 666 -31.04 -16.54 2.11
C THR A 666 -30.01 -15.82 2.98
N MET A 667 -29.61 -14.59 2.61
CA MET A 667 -28.75 -13.75 3.46
C MET A 667 -29.43 -13.45 4.79
N GLU A 668 -30.73 -13.12 4.76
CA GLU A 668 -31.52 -12.81 5.94
C GLU A 668 -31.70 -14.05 6.86
N GLU A 669 -31.90 -15.25 6.30
CA GLU A 669 -31.93 -16.50 7.06
C GLU A 669 -30.60 -16.75 7.80
N PHE A 670 -29.47 -16.34 7.26
CA PHE A 670 -28.16 -16.43 7.91
C PHE A 670 -27.84 -15.19 8.76
N GLY A 671 -28.81 -14.31 8.95
CA GLY A 671 -28.72 -13.13 9.83
C GLY A 671 -27.88 -11.99 9.25
N LEU A 672 -27.79 -11.89 7.93
CA LEU A 672 -27.21 -10.74 7.22
C LEU A 672 -28.37 -10.03 6.51
N LYS A 673 -29.03 -9.13 7.25
CA LYS A 673 -30.29 -8.50 6.82
C LYS A 673 -30.03 -7.17 6.13
N ARG A 674 -30.56 -7.00 4.91
CA ARG A 674 -30.54 -5.74 4.17
C ARG A 674 -31.18 -4.60 4.98
N GLY A 675 -30.53 -3.44 5.02
CA GLY A 675 -30.94 -2.28 5.80
C GLY A 675 -30.48 -2.30 7.27
N GLU A 676 -30.22 -3.45 7.86
CA GLU A 676 -29.74 -3.56 9.25
C GLU A 676 -28.34 -3.00 9.38
N ASN A 677 -28.10 -2.12 10.37
CA ASN A 677 -26.84 -1.38 10.54
C ASN A 677 -26.37 -0.66 9.25
N GLY A 678 -27.33 -0.21 8.40
CA GLY A 678 -27.03 0.45 7.14
C GLY A 678 -26.48 -0.46 6.04
N LEU A 679 -26.68 -1.78 6.13
CA LEU A 679 -26.26 -2.71 5.08
C LEU A 679 -26.98 -2.43 3.76
N GLN A 680 -26.22 -2.06 2.75
CA GLN A 680 -26.68 -1.95 1.37
C GLN A 680 -26.30 -3.23 0.61
N VAL A 681 -27.18 -3.65 -0.29
CA VAL A 681 -26.93 -4.79 -1.18
C VAL A 681 -27.10 -4.31 -2.63
N TYR A 682 -26.02 -4.39 -3.40
CA TYR A 682 -26.00 -4.05 -4.83
C TYR A 682 -26.15 -5.30 -5.69
N VAL A 683 -26.59 -5.13 -6.91
CA VAL A 683 -26.51 -6.15 -7.95
C VAL A 683 -25.42 -5.80 -8.95
N MET A 684 -24.63 -6.78 -9.36
CA MET A 684 -23.72 -6.60 -10.48
C MET A 684 -24.50 -6.68 -11.80
N CYS A 685 -24.58 -5.56 -12.51
CA CYS A 685 -25.22 -5.48 -13.81
C CYS A 685 -24.26 -5.97 -14.90
N GLU A 686 -24.31 -7.24 -15.18
CA GLU A 686 -23.37 -7.92 -16.08
C GLU A 686 -24.03 -8.94 -17.03
N ILE A 687 -25.33 -9.01 -16.99
CA ILE A 687 -26.16 -9.84 -17.86
C ILE A 687 -27.17 -8.91 -18.55
N PRO A 688 -27.48 -9.07 -19.87
CA PRO A 688 -28.45 -8.22 -20.55
C PRO A 688 -29.81 -8.14 -19.86
N SER A 689 -30.28 -9.23 -19.22
CA SER A 689 -31.52 -9.24 -18.43
C SER A 689 -31.51 -8.21 -17.29
N ASN A 690 -30.34 -7.91 -16.69
CA ASN A 690 -30.24 -6.89 -15.64
C ASN A 690 -30.57 -5.49 -16.15
N VAL A 691 -30.34 -5.23 -17.44
CA VAL A 691 -30.67 -3.96 -18.08
C VAL A 691 -32.13 -3.94 -18.52
N ILE A 692 -32.61 -5.01 -19.13
CA ILE A 692 -33.98 -5.14 -19.60
C ILE A 692 -34.98 -5.05 -18.44
N LEU A 693 -34.67 -5.71 -17.31
CA LEU A 693 -35.50 -5.73 -16.12
C LEU A 693 -34.95 -4.81 -15.00
N ALA A 694 -34.24 -3.74 -15.37
CA ALA A 694 -33.57 -2.87 -14.42
C ALA A 694 -34.54 -2.18 -13.43
N GLU A 695 -35.79 -1.94 -13.84
CA GLU A 695 -36.83 -1.37 -12.95
C GLU A 695 -37.21 -2.34 -11.83
N GLU A 696 -37.29 -3.65 -12.14
CA GLU A 696 -37.58 -4.71 -11.19
C GLU A 696 -36.41 -4.93 -10.24
N PHE A 697 -35.19 -5.01 -10.77
CA PHE A 697 -33.98 -5.08 -9.96
C PHE A 697 -33.81 -3.86 -9.02
N ALA A 698 -34.18 -2.65 -9.47
CA ALA A 698 -34.14 -1.45 -8.66
C ALA A 698 -35.08 -1.48 -7.44
N LYS A 699 -36.14 -2.31 -7.45
CA LYS A 699 -37.02 -2.51 -6.28
C LYS A 699 -36.33 -3.39 -5.22
N ILE A 700 -35.51 -4.35 -5.65
CA ILE A 700 -34.88 -5.36 -4.80
C ILE A 700 -33.57 -4.85 -4.22
N PHE A 701 -32.74 -4.20 -5.02
CA PHE A 701 -31.38 -3.81 -4.68
C PHE A 701 -31.24 -2.30 -4.37
N ASP A 702 -30.22 -1.95 -3.60
CA ASP A 702 -29.93 -0.56 -3.20
C ASP A 702 -29.10 0.20 -4.24
N GLY A 703 -28.49 -0.52 -5.18
CA GLY A 703 -27.67 0.04 -6.24
C GLY A 703 -27.22 -0.99 -7.27
N PHE A 704 -26.56 -0.48 -8.30
CA PHE A 704 -26.02 -1.26 -9.42
C PHE A 704 -24.51 -1.02 -9.55
N SER A 705 -23.79 -2.06 -9.96
CA SER A 705 -22.42 -1.93 -10.39
C SER A 705 -22.25 -2.66 -11.73
N ILE A 706 -21.90 -1.92 -12.77
CA ILE A 706 -21.79 -2.46 -14.13
C ILE A 706 -20.55 -3.31 -14.25
N GLY A 707 -20.71 -4.60 -14.53
CA GLY A 707 -19.66 -5.56 -14.88
C GLY A 707 -19.47 -5.61 -16.39
N SER A 708 -18.80 -4.61 -16.98
CA SER A 708 -18.69 -4.44 -18.43
C SER A 708 -18.11 -5.66 -19.14
N ASN A 709 -17.24 -6.42 -18.50
CA ASN A 709 -16.62 -7.59 -19.13
C ASN A 709 -17.65 -8.69 -19.46
N ASP A 710 -18.41 -9.14 -18.47
CA ASP A 710 -19.41 -10.20 -18.67
C ASP A 710 -20.63 -9.65 -19.43
N LEU A 711 -21.01 -8.37 -19.21
CA LEU A 711 -22.05 -7.71 -19.99
C LEU A 711 -21.70 -7.71 -21.50
N THR A 712 -20.45 -7.39 -21.84
CA THR A 712 -20.00 -7.42 -23.25
C THR A 712 -20.03 -8.83 -23.82
N GLN A 713 -19.48 -9.80 -23.07
CA GLN A 713 -19.44 -11.19 -23.46
C GLN A 713 -20.85 -11.74 -23.75
N LEU A 714 -21.80 -11.49 -22.86
CA LEU A 714 -23.15 -12.02 -22.97
C LEU A 714 -24.02 -11.24 -23.97
N THR A 715 -23.79 -9.94 -24.12
CA THR A 715 -24.48 -9.12 -25.14
C THR A 715 -24.07 -9.53 -26.56
N LEU A 716 -22.78 -9.79 -26.77
CA LEU A 716 -22.27 -10.16 -28.09
C LEU A 716 -22.24 -11.66 -28.33
N GLY A 717 -22.56 -12.50 -27.33
CA GLY A 717 -22.51 -13.96 -27.43
C GLY A 717 -21.10 -14.46 -27.77
N VAL A 718 -20.04 -13.83 -27.20
CA VAL A 718 -18.65 -14.13 -27.51
C VAL A 718 -17.88 -14.57 -26.27
N ASP A 719 -17.11 -15.63 -26.36
CA ASP A 719 -16.16 -16.02 -25.32
C ASP A 719 -14.89 -15.18 -25.43
N ARG A 720 -14.66 -14.29 -24.44
CA ARG A 720 -13.49 -13.39 -24.41
C ARG A 720 -12.15 -14.14 -24.28
N ASP A 721 -12.17 -15.36 -23.77
CA ASP A 721 -10.96 -16.17 -23.56
C ASP A 721 -10.61 -17.02 -24.80
N SER A 722 -11.50 -17.03 -25.82
CA SER A 722 -11.27 -17.70 -27.08
C SER A 722 -10.55 -16.82 -28.08
N ALA A 723 -9.30 -17.14 -28.39
CA ALA A 723 -8.48 -16.38 -29.35
C ALA A 723 -9.12 -16.27 -30.74
N LEU A 724 -9.97 -17.23 -31.12
CA LEU A 724 -10.62 -17.26 -32.43
C LEU A 724 -11.67 -16.16 -32.61
N VAL A 725 -12.38 -15.80 -31.55
CA VAL A 725 -13.47 -14.82 -31.57
C VAL A 725 -13.18 -13.55 -30.79
N ALA A 726 -11.99 -13.45 -30.18
CA ALA A 726 -11.59 -12.29 -29.36
C ALA A 726 -11.65 -10.95 -30.15
N HIS A 727 -11.48 -10.99 -31.47
CA HIS A 727 -11.58 -9.81 -32.32
C HIS A 727 -13.00 -9.20 -32.36
N VAL A 728 -14.03 -9.96 -32.04
CA VAL A 728 -15.43 -9.49 -31.95
C VAL A 728 -15.70 -8.82 -30.60
N TYR A 729 -14.92 -9.18 -29.58
CA TYR A 729 -15.09 -8.64 -28.24
C TYR A 729 -14.64 -7.19 -28.15
N SER A 730 -15.58 -6.29 -27.90
CA SER A 730 -15.28 -4.87 -27.65
C SER A 730 -16.30 -4.26 -26.72
N GLU A 731 -15.86 -3.75 -25.58
CA GLU A 731 -16.71 -3.01 -24.63
C GLU A 731 -17.24 -1.71 -25.21
N LYS A 732 -16.58 -1.17 -26.27
CA LYS A 732 -17.02 0.01 -27.01
C LYS A 732 -18.11 -0.28 -28.06
N ASN A 733 -18.51 -1.54 -28.21
CA ASN A 733 -19.57 -1.92 -29.14
C ASN A 733 -20.85 -1.14 -28.83
N LYS A 734 -21.54 -0.70 -29.89
CA LYS A 734 -22.77 0.11 -29.78
C LYS A 734 -23.87 -0.62 -28.95
N ALA A 735 -24.02 -1.94 -29.09
CA ALA A 735 -24.98 -2.70 -28.32
C ALA A 735 -24.68 -2.61 -26.80
N VAL A 736 -23.42 -2.80 -26.41
CA VAL A 736 -22.97 -2.73 -25.04
C VAL A 736 -23.13 -1.33 -24.45
N THR A 737 -22.65 -0.30 -25.17
CA THR A 737 -22.77 1.09 -24.71
C THR A 737 -24.22 1.55 -24.63
N THR A 738 -25.12 1.06 -25.49
CA THR A 738 -26.56 1.33 -25.40
C THR A 738 -27.16 0.76 -24.12
N LEU A 739 -26.86 -0.51 -23.77
CA LEU A 739 -27.32 -1.12 -22.53
C LEU A 739 -26.80 -0.37 -21.29
N ILE A 740 -25.53 0.03 -21.31
CA ILE A 740 -24.93 0.80 -20.22
C ILE A 740 -25.65 2.13 -20.01
N LYS A 741 -25.91 2.89 -21.09
CA LYS A 741 -26.66 4.14 -21.01
C LYS A 741 -28.08 3.93 -20.47
N GLN A 742 -28.77 2.91 -20.93
CA GLN A 742 -30.12 2.58 -20.51
C GLN A 742 -30.17 2.28 -18.99
N VAL A 743 -29.26 1.44 -18.47
CA VAL A 743 -29.28 1.10 -17.05
C VAL A 743 -28.93 2.30 -16.15
N ILE A 744 -28.05 3.20 -16.60
CA ILE A 744 -27.73 4.43 -15.86
C ILE A 744 -29.01 5.29 -15.72
N GLN A 745 -29.75 5.49 -16.79
CA GLN A 745 -30.98 6.27 -16.79
C GLN A 745 -32.06 5.64 -15.89
N ILE A 746 -32.24 4.33 -15.96
CA ILE A 746 -33.24 3.61 -15.15
C ILE A 746 -32.85 3.65 -13.66
N ALA A 747 -31.60 3.44 -13.32
CA ALA A 747 -31.13 3.52 -11.93
C ALA A 747 -31.41 4.91 -11.32
N HIS A 748 -31.12 5.99 -12.03
CA HIS A 748 -31.41 7.35 -11.60
C HIS A 748 -32.91 7.63 -11.47
N LYS A 749 -33.74 7.16 -12.43
CA LYS A 749 -35.22 7.25 -12.37
C LYS A 749 -35.74 6.64 -11.06
N HIS A 750 -35.13 5.52 -10.61
CA HIS A 750 -35.50 4.83 -9.37
C HIS A 750 -34.64 5.28 -8.15
N LYS A 751 -33.89 6.37 -8.26
CA LYS A 751 -33.03 6.92 -7.19
C LYS A 751 -32.05 5.88 -6.63
N ARG A 752 -31.54 4.99 -7.48
CA ARG A 752 -30.51 4.01 -7.11
C ARG A 752 -29.16 4.50 -7.58
N LYS A 753 -28.13 4.27 -6.75
CA LYS A 753 -26.76 4.54 -7.14
C LYS A 753 -26.31 3.55 -8.21
N ILE A 754 -25.52 4.03 -9.15
CA ILE A 754 -24.96 3.20 -10.19
C ILE A 754 -23.47 3.53 -10.42
N GLY A 755 -22.65 2.48 -10.42
CA GLY A 755 -21.24 2.57 -10.72
C GLY A 755 -20.82 1.56 -11.78
N ILE A 756 -19.55 1.61 -12.18
CA ILE A 756 -18.93 0.62 -13.04
C ILE A 756 -17.66 0.07 -12.37
N CYS A 757 -17.44 -1.24 -12.47
CA CYS A 757 -16.27 -1.91 -11.94
C CYS A 757 -15.54 -2.80 -12.96
N GLY A 758 -16.01 -2.81 -14.22
CA GLY A 758 -15.31 -3.46 -15.32
C GLY A 758 -14.01 -2.74 -15.71
N LYS A 759 -13.26 -3.35 -16.64
CA LYS A 759 -11.95 -2.80 -17.04
C LYS A 759 -12.04 -1.65 -18.04
N ALA A 760 -13.16 -1.52 -18.75
CA ALA A 760 -13.31 -0.56 -19.85
C ALA A 760 -12.86 0.87 -19.50
N PRO A 761 -13.21 1.48 -18.34
CA PRO A 761 -12.76 2.82 -18.01
C PRO A 761 -11.25 2.96 -17.76
N SER A 762 -10.58 1.86 -17.35
CA SER A 762 -9.14 1.82 -17.18
C SER A 762 -8.40 1.65 -18.49
N ASP A 763 -8.96 0.83 -19.39
CA ASP A 763 -8.34 0.48 -20.67
C ASP A 763 -8.62 1.53 -21.76
N TYR A 764 -9.78 2.21 -21.66
CA TYR A 764 -10.23 3.20 -22.63
C TYR A 764 -10.65 4.50 -21.94
N PRO A 765 -9.79 5.50 -21.85
CA PRO A 765 -10.10 6.75 -21.16
C PRO A 765 -11.35 7.48 -21.70
N GLU A 766 -11.62 7.40 -23.00
CA GLU A 766 -12.81 7.96 -23.63
C GLU A 766 -14.11 7.28 -23.17
N PHE A 767 -14.01 6.02 -22.73
CA PHE A 767 -15.14 5.30 -22.16
C PHE A 767 -15.53 5.89 -20.80
N ALA A 768 -14.54 6.24 -19.97
CA ALA A 768 -14.77 6.93 -18.70
C ALA A 768 -15.45 8.30 -18.94
N GLU A 769 -15.02 9.05 -19.95
CA GLU A 769 -15.67 10.32 -20.32
C GLU A 769 -17.13 10.14 -20.74
N MET A 770 -17.42 9.13 -21.54
CA MET A 770 -18.78 8.80 -21.96
C MET A 770 -19.67 8.53 -20.73
N LEU A 771 -19.20 7.71 -19.78
CA LEU A 771 -19.94 7.42 -18.54
C LEU A 771 -20.24 8.68 -17.71
N VAL A 772 -19.26 9.59 -17.60
CA VAL A 772 -19.45 10.87 -16.89
C VAL A 772 -20.50 11.74 -17.60
N ARG A 773 -20.52 11.73 -18.94
CA ARG A 773 -21.55 12.46 -19.70
C ARG A 773 -22.95 11.87 -19.53
N GLU A 774 -23.07 10.56 -19.32
CA GLU A 774 -24.34 9.87 -19.00
C GLU A 774 -24.72 10.01 -17.51
N GLY A 775 -23.84 10.62 -16.67
CA GLY A 775 -24.13 10.94 -15.28
C GLY A 775 -23.82 9.83 -14.28
N ILE A 776 -22.96 8.87 -14.58
CA ILE A 776 -22.63 7.77 -13.66
C ILE A 776 -22.15 8.29 -12.29
N ASP A 777 -22.54 7.64 -11.19
CA ASP A 777 -22.20 8.08 -9.84
C ASP A 777 -20.75 7.72 -9.44
N SER A 778 -20.24 6.58 -9.91
CA SER A 778 -18.90 6.13 -9.56
C SER A 778 -18.23 5.32 -10.68
N ILE A 779 -16.91 5.48 -10.79
CA ILE A 779 -16.09 4.71 -11.72
C ILE A 779 -14.98 4.05 -10.92
N SER A 780 -14.93 2.70 -10.93
CA SER A 780 -13.90 1.95 -10.24
C SER A 780 -12.80 1.54 -11.24
N LEU A 781 -11.57 1.90 -10.91
CA LEU A 781 -10.42 1.83 -11.79
C LEU A 781 -9.36 0.85 -11.25
N ASN A 782 -8.51 0.37 -12.14
CA ASN A 782 -7.27 -0.25 -11.72
C ASN A 782 -6.38 0.79 -11.03
N PRO A 783 -5.61 0.42 -9.99
CA PRO A 783 -4.81 1.38 -9.21
C PRO A 783 -3.85 2.26 -10.04
N ASP A 784 -3.31 1.72 -11.13
CA ASP A 784 -2.36 2.40 -12.01
C ASP A 784 -2.99 3.49 -12.89
N THR A 785 -4.31 3.48 -13.08
CA THR A 785 -5.04 4.47 -13.90
C THR A 785 -5.82 5.51 -13.09
N VAL A 786 -5.83 5.40 -11.75
CA VAL A 786 -6.63 6.27 -10.87
C VAL A 786 -6.31 7.75 -11.05
N ILE A 787 -5.02 8.11 -11.07
CA ILE A 787 -4.59 9.52 -11.10
C ILE A 787 -4.91 10.14 -12.45
N SER A 788 -4.47 9.52 -13.53
CA SER A 788 -4.66 10.02 -14.90
C SER A 788 -6.14 10.12 -15.29
N THR A 789 -6.94 9.11 -14.92
CA THR A 789 -8.37 9.13 -15.20
C THR A 789 -9.11 10.17 -14.36
N ARG A 790 -8.70 10.37 -13.08
CA ARG A 790 -9.28 11.43 -12.24
C ARG A 790 -9.08 12.81 -12.84
N GLU A 791 -7.87 13.14 -13.28
CA GLU A 791 -7.58 14.41 -13.94
C GLU A 791 -8.43 14.61 -15.20
N ARG A 792 -8.56 13.56 -16.01
CA ARG A 792 -9.36 13.58 -17.21
C ARG A 792 -10.85 13.82 -16.93
N ILE A 793 -11.42 13.11 -15.97
CA ILE A 793 -12.81 13.28 -15.54
C ILE A 793 -13.06 14.68 -15.00
N TYR A 794 -12.15 15.23 -14.21
CA TYR A 794 -12.23 16.61 -13.74
C TYR A 794 -12.36 17.60 -14.89
N ASN A 795 -11.56 17.45 -15.95
CA ASN A 795 -11.61 18.30 -17.14
C ASN A 795 -12.94 18.18 -17.88
N VAL A 796 -13.49 16.97 -18.01
CA VAL A 796 -14.80 16.73 -18.63
C VAL A 796 -15.91 17.40 -17.81
N GLU A 797 -15.95 17.20 -16.51
CA GLU A 797 -16.94 17.80 -15.63
C GLU A 797 -16.86 19.33 -15.62
N HIS A 798 -15.64 19.89 -15.68
CA HIS A 798 -15.44 21.34 -15.76
C HIS A 798 -15.95 21.92 -17.09
N THR A 799 -15.77 21.19 -18.18
CA THR A 799 -16.30 21.58 -19.50
C THR A 799 -17.83 21.54 -19.52
N LEU A 800 -18.43 20.48 -18.99
CA LEU A 800 -19.89 20.34 -18.87
C LEU A 800 -20.50 21.45 -18.00
N GLY A 801 -19.85 21.80 -16.88
CA GLY A 801 -20.27 22.89 -16.00
C GLY A 801 -20.21 24.27 -16.67
N LYS A 802 -19.25 24.50 -17.55
CA LYS A 802 -19.14 25.75 -18.33
C LYS A 802 -20.19 25.86 -19.43
N THR A 803 -20.50 24.75 -20.12
CA THR A 803 -21.54 24.75 -21.18
C THR A 803 -22.94 24.91 -20.58
N GLY A 804 -23.23 24.28 -19.44
CA GLY A 804 -24.51 24.46 -18.74
C GLY A 804 -24.75 25.89 -18.27
N LYS A 805 -23.75 26.60 -17.77
CA LYS A 805 -23.86 28.02 -17.39
C LYS A 805 -24.01 28.93 -18.60
N LYS A 806 -23.37 28.67 -19.73
CA LYS A 806 -23.53 29.47 -20.95
C LYS A 806 -24.91 29.30 -21.57
N ASN A 807 -25.50 28.13 -21.55
CA ASN A 807 -26.82 27.90 -22.12
C ASN A 807 -27.92 28.54 -21.25
N ASN A 808 -27.83 28.47 -19.92
CA ASN A 808 -28.79 29.16 -19.04
C ASN A 808 -28.65 30.67 -19.12
N PHE A 809 -27.47 31.22 -19.31
CA PHE A 809 -27.26 32.67 -19.46
C PHE A 809 -27.77 33.19 -20.82
N LYS A 810 -27.60 32.42 -21.90
CA LYS A 810 -28.15 32.74 -23.21
C LYS A 810 -29.66 32.60 -23.25
N PHE A 811 -30.22 31.60 -22.59
CA PHE A 811 -31.69 31.44 -22.50
C PHE A 811 -32.32 32.55 -21.66
N LEU A 812 -31.73 32.90 -20.53
CA LEU A 812 -32.18 33.96 -19.67
C LEU A 812 -32.03 35.35 -20.36
N SER A 813 -30.92 35.59 -21.06
CA SER A 813 -30.74 36.84 -21.84
C SER A 813 -31.67 36.91 -23.04
N LEU A 814 -32.03 35.81 -23.67
CA LEU A 814 -32.99 35.74 -24.75
C LEU A 814 -34.41 35.99 -24.26
N VAL A 815 -34.79 35.42 -23.13
CA VAL A 815 -36.11 35.66 -22.50
C VAL A 815 -36.24 37.08 -21.99
N VAL A 816 -35.19 37.69 -21.46
CA VAL A 816 -35.15 39.11 -21.05
C VAL A 816 -35.18 40.03 -22.26
N ALA A 817 -34.48 39.68 -23.34
CA ALA A 817 -34.50 40.47 -24.61
C ALA A 817 -35.86 40.40 -25.27
N ILE A 818 -36.50 39.26 -25.33
CA ILE A 818 -37.87 39.10 -25.85
C ILE A 818 -38.89 39.84 -24.94
N GLY A 819 -38.69 39.79 -23.61
CA GLY A 819 -39.53 40.56 -22.67
C GLY A 819 -39.38 42.07 -22.85
N MET A 820 -38.14 42.58 -23.07
CA MET A 820 -37.91 44.00 -23.30
C MET A 820 -38.38 44.46 -24.71
N LEU A 821 -38.27 43.62 -25.73
CA LEU A 821 -38.83 43.90 -27.09
C LEU A 821 -40.38 43.89 -27.04
N GLY A 822 -41.02 43.00 -26.27
CA GLY A 822 -42.46 43.00 -26.08
C GLY A 822 -42.94 44.24 -25.32
N PHE A 823 -42.17 44.72 -24.34
CA PHE A 823 -42.51 45.94 -23.57
C PHE A 823 -42.29 47.22 -24.38
N SER A 824 -41.28 47.22 -25.27
CA SER A 824 -41.03 48.37 -26.18
C SER A 824 -42.07 48.48 -27.32
N LEU A 825 -42.61 47.34 -27.78
CA LEU A 825 -43.70 47.30 -28.76
C LEU A 825 -45.05 47.71 -28.23
N VAL A 826 -45.29 47.54 -26.93
CA VAL A 826 -46.50 48.05 -26.24
C VAL A 826 -46.44 49.51 -25.98
N LEU A 827 -45.24 50.13 -25.92
CA LEU A 827 -45.06 51.60 -25.78
C LEU A 827 -45.07 52.37 -27.10
N LEU A 828 -44.99 51.72 -28.26
CA LEU A 828 -45.03 52.30 -29.62
C LEU A 828 -46.37 52.02 -30.31
N GLY A 829 -47.42 51.75 -29.56
CA GLY A 829 -48.76 51.52 -30.04
C GLY A 829 -49.43 52.73 -30.65
N ALA A 830 -49.05 53.08 -31.88
CA ALA A 830 -49.84 53.87 -32.79
C ALA A 830 -49.35 53.70 -34.22
N GLY A 831 -49.92 52.77 -35.01
CA GLY A 831 -49.84 52.81 -36.45
C GLY A 831 -49.51 51.58 -37.24
N CYS A 832 -49.50 50.33 -36.69
CA CYS A 832 -49.37 49.15 -37.52
C CYS A 832 -50.72 48.55 -37.94
N THR A 833 -50.90 48.31 -39.23
CA THR A 833 -52.14 47.71 -39.73
C THR A 833 -52.13 46.18 -39.62
N LYS A 834 -53.30 45.57 -39.62
CA LYS A 834 -53.53 44.14 -39.51
C LYS A 834 -52.77 43.34 -40.59
N ASN A 835 -52.46 43.96 -41.73
CA ASN A 835 -51.72 43.36 -42.82
C ASN A 835 -50.23 43.12 -42.56
N ASP A 836 -49.61 43.93 -41.73
CA ASP A 836 -48.18 43.81 -41.36
C ASP A 836 -47.98 42.65 -40.34
N PHE A 837 -48.95 42.40 -39.50
CA PHE A 837 -48.94 41.28 -38.54
C PHE A 837 -49.14 39.93 -39.25
N ASP A 838 -50.00 39.87 -40.23
CA ASP A 838 -50.24 38.63 -41.03
C ASP A 838 -49.06 38.29 -41.96
N LYS A 839 -48.31 39.29 -42.43
CA LYS A 839 -47.12 39.07 -43.21
C LYS A 839 -45.92 38.51 -42.38
N PHE A 840 -45.76 39.03 -41.17
CA PHE A 840 -44.78 38.58 -40.19
C PHE A 840 -45.04 37.12 -39.72
N ASN A 841 -46.29 36.77 -39.46
CA ASN A 841 -46.65 35.40 -39.09
C ASN A 841 -46.48 34.39 -40.23
N LYS A 842 -46.74 34.77 -41.49
CA LYS A 842 -46.54 33.91 -42.66
C LYS A 842 -45.04 33.65 -42.96
N GLU A 843 -44.16 34.62 -42.69
CA GLU A 843 -42.72 34.40 -42.85
C GLU A 843 -42.15 33.53 -41.74
N ASN A 844 -42.58 33.69 -40.49
CA ASN A 844 -42.15 32.83 -39.39
C ASN A 844 -42.62 31.37 -39.52
N THR A 845 -43.85 31.15 -39.98
CA THR A 845 -44.38 29.80 -40.24
C THR A 845 -43.65 29.06 -41.34
N LYS A 846 -43.12 29.79 -42.34
CA LYS A 846 -42.28 29.21 -43.40
C LYS A 846 -40.88 28.84 -42.94
N ILE A 847 -40.37 29.58 -41.97
CA ILE A 847 -39.05 29.26 -41.39
C ILE A 847 -39.14 28.05 -40.45
N GLU A 848 -40.20 27.92 -39.67
CA GLU A 848 -40.43 26.76 -38.79
C GLU A 848 -40.72 25.47 -39.56
N GLN A 849 -41.53 25.53 -40.64
CA GLN A 849 -41.79 24.36 -41.50
C GLN A 849 -40.55 23.90 -42.29
N SER A 850 -39.64 24.81 -42.67
CA SER A 850 -38.38 24.41 -43.35
C SER A 850 -37.36 23.80 -42.42
N ALA A 851 -37.45 24.01 -41.10
CA ALA A 851 -36.56 23.45 -40.10
C ALA A 851 -37.01 22.04 -39.60
N VAL A 852 -38.28 21.70 -39.76
CA VAL A 852 -38.83 20.41 -39.34
C VAL A 852 -38.61 19.32 -40.41
N ASP A 853 -38.52 19.68 -41.69
CA ASP A 853 -38.33 18.73 -42.81
C ASP A 853 -36.88 18.35 -43.15
N MET A 854 -35.89 18.97 -42.54
CA MET A 854 -34.49 18.64 -42.69
C MET A 854 -33.95 17.92 -41.46
N GLY A 855 -33.76 16.62 -41.57
CA GLY A 855 -33.13 15.84 -40.51
C GLY A 855 -31.74 16.37 -40.14
N PRO A 856 -31.25 16.09 -38.91
CA PRO A 856 -30.03 16.68 -38.31
C PRO A 856 -28.76 16.55 -39.13
N ALA A 857 -28.68 15.55 -40.03
CA ALA A 857 -27.55 15.35 -40.93
C ALA A 857 -27.43 16.42 -42.01
N ARG A 858 -28.56 16.82 -42.66
CA ARG A 858 -28.56 17.83 -43.75
C ARG A 858 -28.37 19.26 -43.26
N VAL A 859 -28.77 19.52 -42.01
CA VAL A 859 -28.48 20.81 -41.37
C VAL A 859 -26.98 20.93 -41.07
N ARG A 860 -26.34 19.86 -40.65
CA ARG A 860 -24.88 19.82 -40.50
C ARG A 860 -24.14 20.02 -41.82
N GLU A 861 -24.54 19.36 -42.87
CA GLU A 861 -23.89 19.49 -44.20
C GLU A 861 -23.97 20.93 -44.73
N ARG A 862 -25.12 21.58 -44.68
CA ARG A 862 -25.28 22.97 -45.14
C ARG A 862 -24.55 24.00 -44.28
N ILE A 863 -24.44 23.77 -42.99
CA ILE A 863 -23.65 24.62 -42.09
C ILE A 863 -22.16 24.42 -42.40
N THR A 864 -21.72 23.19 -42.66
CA THR A 864 -20.34 22.88 -43.03
C THR A 864 -19.96 23.47 -44.38
N GLU A 865 -20.87 23.43 -45.39
CA GLU A 865 -20.65 24.09 -46.70
C GLU A 865 -20.55 25.62 -46.60
N LYS A 866 -21.41 26.27 -45.84
CA LYS A 866 -21.34 27.74 -45.65
C LYS A 866 -20.12 28.18 -44.82
N ILE A 867 -19.67 27.38 -43.88
CA ILE A 867 -18.44 27.63 -43.11
C ILE A 867 -17.21 27.48 -44.04
N ASN A 868 -17.20 26.48 -44.92
CA ASN A 868 -16.11 26.26 -45.85
C ASN A 868 -16.05 27.35 -46.99
N GLU A 869 -17.19 27.92 -47.39
CA GLU A 869 -17.22 29.04 -48.37
C GLU A 869 -16.75 30.39 -47.74
N GLN A 870 -16.96 30.64 -46.47
CA GLN A 870 -16.53 31.86 -45.80
C GLN A 870 -15.10 31.84 -45.24
N MET A 871 -14.48 30.67 -45.10
CA MET A 871 -13.17 30.50 -44.48
C MET A 871 -12.08 29.99 -45.43
N GLY A 872 -12.07 30.47 -46.67
CA GLY A 872 -11.02 30.13 -47.60
C GLY A 872 -9.62 30.36 -47.02
N ASN A 873 -8.80 29.29 -46.98
CA ASN A 873 -7.38 29.31 -46.61
C ASN A 873 -6.97 29.86 -45.22
N GLN A 874 -7.81 29.77 -44.18
CA GLN A 874 -7.38 30.10 -42.84
C GLN A 874 -6.63 28.91 -42.16
N LEU A 875 -5.50 29.22 -41.54
CA LEU A 875 -4.75 28.26 -40.70
C LEU A 875 -5.26 28.29 -39.28
N LEU A 876 -5.50 27.12 -38.70
CA LEU A 876 -5.76 26.97 -37.27
C LEU A 876 -4.45 26.92 -36.50
N THR A 877 -4.47 27.36 -35.25
CA THR A 877 -3.30 27.33 -34.37
C THR A 877 -3.46 26.22 -33.36
N PHE A 878 -2.51 25.32 -33.33
CA PHE A 878 -2.36 24.29 -32.32
C PHE A 878 -1.24 24.70 -31.37
N LYS A 879 -1.52 24.60 -30.05
CA LYS A 879 -0.56 24.85 -29.00
C LYS A 879 -0.56 23.64 -28.02
N GLU A 880 0.54 22.94 -27.99
CA GLU A 880 0.73 21.76 -27.13
C GLU A 880 1.77 22.08 -26.06
N SER A 881 1.38 21.88 -24.79
CA SER A 881 2.24 22.16 -23.63
C SER A 881 2.91 20.90 -23.07
N SER A 882 2.42 19.71 -23.42
CA SER A 882 2.91 18.44 -22.87
C SER A 882 4.06 17.83 -23.66
N PHE A 883 4.24 18.26 -24.90
CA PHE A 883 5.08 17.56 -25.86
C PHE A 883 6.47 18.20 -26.04
N ALA A 884 6.47 19.42 -26.38
CA ALA A 884 7.61 20.35 -26.39
C ALA A 884 6.98 21.73 -26.56
N ASN A 885 7.37 22.72 -25.82
CA ASN A 885 6.77 24.06 -25.88
C ASN A 885 6.84 24.63 -27.30
N PHE A 886 5.96 24.20 -28.20
CA PHE A 886 5.88 24.69 -29.55
C PHE A 886 4.44 25.02 -29.93
N THR A 887 4.31 25.87 -30.92
CA THR A 887 3.04 26.22 -31.53
C THR A 887 3.17 26.03 -33.04
N LEU A 888 2.17 25.39 -33.69
CA LEU A 888 2.12 25.27 -35.12
C LEU A 888 0.74 25.70 -35.67
N GLN A 889 0.71 26.09 -36.89
CA GLN A 889 -0.52 26.41 -37.63
C GLN A 889 -0.76 25.35 -38.69
N TYR A 890 -2.02 24.95 -38.87
CA TYR A 890 -2.42 23.91 -39.82
C TYR A 890 -3.72 24.31 -40.54
N PRO A 891 -3.95 23.78 -41.78
CA PRO A 891 -5.13 24.13 -42.54
C PRO A 891 -6.44 23.67 -41.91
N VAL A 892 -7.50 24.44 -42.10
CA VAL A 892 -8.85 24.04 -41.71
C VAL A 892 -9.29 22.80 -42.48
N GLY A 893 -9.89 21.82 -41.77
CA GLY A 893 -10.35 20.55 -42.33
C GLY A 893 -9.37 19.39 -42.18
N TRP A 894 -8.20 19.62 -41.62
CA TRP A 894 -7.30 18.54 -41.22
C TRP A 894 -7.70 17.96 -39.87
N SER A 895 -7.67 16.63 -39.73
CA SER A 895 -7.86 15.96 -38.42
C SER A 895 -6.57 15.96 -37.61
N ILE A 896 -6.71 15.99 -36.31
CA ILE A 896 -5.59 15.88 -35.36
C ILE A 896 -5.72 14.57 -34.59
N GLU A 897 -4.68 13.77 -34.69
CA GLU A 897 -4.48 12.61 -33.81
C GLU A 897 -3.20 12.83 -33.00
N HIS A 898 -3.26 12.64 -31.70
CA HIS A 898 -2.07 12.78 -30.90
C HIS A 898 -1.97 11.68 -29.85
N THR A 899 -0.74 11.26 -29.56
CA THR A 899 -0.36 10.34 -28.52
C THR A 899 0.62 11.04 -27.58
N ASP A 900 0.98 10.41 -26.47
CA ASP A 900 1.92 10.97 -25.47
C ASP A 900 3.26 11.44 -26.07
N ASN A 901 3.64 10.95 -27.25
CA ASN A 901 4.95 11.23 -27.86
C ASN A 901 4.89 11.61 -29.33
N SER A 902 3.70 11.75 -29.91
CA SER A 902 3.56 12.13 -31.34
C SER A 902 2.26 12.86 -31.61
N LEU A 903 2.31 13.73 -32.61
CA LEU A 903 1.20 14.48 -33.16
C LEU A 903 1.09 14.16 -34.65
N VAL A 904 -0.10 13.81 -35.12
CA VAL A 904 -0.39 13.56 -36.54
C VAL A 904 -1.50 14.52 -36.99
N LEU A 905 -1.25 15.31 -38.01
CA LEU A 905 -2.24 16.10 -38.74
C LEU A 905 -2.48 15.40 -40.05
N LYS A 906 -3.74 15.16 -40.42
CA LYS A 906 -4.09 14.40 -41.61
C LYS A 906 -5.23 15.10 -42.37
N ASP A 907 -5.07 15.23 -43.66
CA ASP A 907 -6.14 15.58 -44.57
C ASP A 907 -6.75 14.31 -45.15
N GLU A 908 -7.93 13.95 -44.71
CA GLU A 908 -8.62 12.73 -45.14
C GLU A 908 -9.03 12.74 -46.63
N LYS A 909 -9.09 13.93 -47.25
CA LYS A 909 -9.48 14.06 -48.67
C LYS A 909 -8.31 13.84 -49.65
N SER A 910 -7.12 14.34 -49.29
CA SER A 910 -5.93 14.22 -50.15
C SER A 910 -4.96 13.14 -49.74
N GLY A 911 -5.12 12.58 -48.54
CA GLY A 911 -4.17 11.64 -47.92
C GLY A 911 -2.86 12.30 -47.47
N ALA A 912 -2.76 13.63 -47.52
CA ALA A 912 -1.60 14.35 -47.00
C ALA A 912 -1.57 14.26 -45.46
N TYR A 913 -0.37 14.15 -44.89
CA TYR A 913 -0.19 14.13 -43.44
C TYR A 913 1.06 14.89 -43.00
N PHE A 914 1.07 15.29 -41.74
CA PHE A 914 2.18 15.92 -41.04
C PHE A 914 2.33 15.27 -39.67
N PHE A 915 3.50 14.74 -39.36
CA PHE A 915 3.78 13.98 -38.14
C PHE A 915 4.92 14.62 -37.38
N VAL A 916 4.76 14.78 -36.07
CA VAL A 916 5.76 15.33 -35.15
C VAL A 916 5.98 14.36 -34.03
N SER A 917 7.23 14.05 -33.69
CA SER A 917 7.57 13.18 -32.54
C SER A 917 8.80 13.71 -31.79
N THR A 918 8.77 13.61 -30.48
CA THR A 918 9.93 13.94 -29.61
C THR A 918 10.80 12.73 -29.30
N ASN A 919 10.28 11.52 -29.50
CA ASN A 919 11.08 10.30 -29.33
C ASN A 919 11.80 9.95 -30.63
N GLY A 920 13.03 10.41 -30.74
CA GLY A 920 13.97 9.98 -31.76
C GLY A 920 14.40 8.51 -31.60
N SER A 921 13.45 7.57 -31.61
CA SER A 921 13.79 6.20 -31.92
C SER A 921 14.03 6.14 -33.41
N ARG A 922 15.27 6.35 -33.83
CA ARG A 922 15.75 5.71 -35.04
C ARG A 922 15.38 4.23 -34.87
N SER A 923 14.34 3.77 -35.56
CA SER A 923 14.21 2.33 -35.76
C SER A 923 15.54 1.88 -36.33
N SER A 924 16.15 0.87 -35.71
CA SER A 924 17.47 0.36 -36.01
C SER A 924 17.57 -0.34 -37.37
N GLU A 925 16.62 -0.11 -38.26
CA GLU A 925 16.66 -0.53 -39.67
C GLU A 925 17.19 0.64 -40.49
N LYS A 926 18.40 0.46 -40.92
CA LYS A 926 19.21 1.22 -41.93
C LYS A 926 18.46 2.37 -42.61
N MET A 927 18.54 3.57 -42.04
CA MET A 927 18.30 4.78 -42.77
C MET A 927 19.53 5.08 -43.63
N SER A 928 19.46 4.84 -44.94
CA SER A 928 20.40 5.41 -45.92
C SER A 928 19.85 6.77 -46.33
N ALA A 929 19.86 7.74 -45.43
CA ALA A 929 19.36 9.07 -45.77
C ALA A 929 20.54 9.98 -46.09
N GLU A 930 20.61 10.50 -47.32
CA GLU A 930 21.47 11.62 -47.63
C GLU A 930 20.82 12.92 -47.17
N ALA A 931 21.58 13.72 -46.40
CA ALA A 931 21.09 15.05 -45.99
C ALA A 931 20.96 15.96 -47.21
N LEU A 932 19.73 16.39 -47.51
CA LEU A 932 19.46 17.20 -48.69
C LEU A 932 19.84 18.67 -48.51
N THR A 933 19.55 19.24 -47.35
CA THR A 933 19.85 20.66 -47.04
C THR A 933 19.88 20.90 -45.54
N THR A 934 20.61 21.95 -45.13
CA THR A 934 20.56 22.54 -43.81
C THR A 934 19.95 23.91 -43.85
N SER A 935 19.02 24.23 -42.97
CA SER A 935 18.37 25.53 -42.88
C SER A 935 18.02 25.86 -41.45
N THR A 936 17.43 27.01 -41.16
CA THR A 936 17.00 27.40 -39.82
C THR A 936 15.51 27.71 -39.86
N ILE A 937 14.75 27.05 -38.96
CA ILE A 937 13.31 27.27 -38.77
C ILE A 937 13.07 27.66 -37.32
N GLY A 938 12.37 28.77 -37.06
CA GLY A 938 12.06 29.25 -35.71
C GLY A 938 13.30 29.48 -34.82
N GLY A 939 14.47 29.78 -35.41
CA GLY A 939 15.74 29.97 -34.70
C GLY A 939 16.47 28.67 -34.33
N LYS A 940 16.02 27.51 -34.80
CA LYS A 940 16.65 26.21 -34.58
C LYS A 940 17.30 25.68 -35.86
N ASP A 941 18.44 25.02 -35.72
CA ASP A 941 19.09 24.31 -36.82
C ASP A 941 18.22 23.15 -37.28
N VAL A 942 18.05 23.03 -38.61
CA VAL A 942 17.19 22.05 -39.27
C VAL A 942 17.98 21.27 -40.29
N VAL A 943 17.89 19.95 -40.24
CA VAL A 943 18.47 19.06 -41.25
C VAL A 943 17.32 18.32 -41.95
N ARG A 944 17.26 18.41 -43.29
CA ARG A 944 16.26 17.73 -44.11
C ARG A 944 16.82 16.44 -44.69
N TYR A 945 16.01 15.41 -44.68
CA TYR A 945 16.31 14.10 -45.27
C TYR A 945 15.20 13.71 -46.26
N LYS A 946 15.59 13.00 -47.30
CA LYS A 946 14.62 12.26 -48.12
C LYS A 946 14.58 10.82 -47.61
N ASP A 947 13.43 10.37 -47.17
CA ASP A 947 13.24 9.05 -46.57
C ASP A 947 12.30 8.21 -47.42
N ALA A 948 12.54 6.91 -47.50
CA ALA A 948 11.74 5.98 -48.29
C ALA A 948 11.11 4.94 -47.36
N LEU A 949 9.77 4.89 -47.33
CA LEU A 949 9.03 3.79 -46.70
C LEU A 949 8.79 2.68 -47.75
N PRO A 950 8.56 1.42 -47.25
CA PRO A 950 8.05 0.35 -48.13
C PRO A 950 6.84 0.79 -48.92
N GLU A 951 6.73 0.36 -50.18
CA GLU A 951 5.63 0.75 -51.07
C GLU A 951 4.22 0.56 -50.48
N GLU A 952 4.05 -0.40 -49.56
CA GLU A 952 2.80 -0.68 -48.85
C GLU A 952 2.36 0.46 -47.90
N LEU A 953 3.25 1.39 -47.55
CA LEU A 953 2.99 2.52 -46.66
C LEU A 953 3.05 3.90 -47.35
N GLY A 954 3.11 3.96 -48.69
CA GLY A 954 2.84 5.17 -49.45
C GLY A 954 4.04 5.91 -50.07
N GLY A 955 5.23 5.34 -50.10
CA GLY A 955 6.33 5.85 -50.92
C GLY A 955 7.18 6.95 -50.26
N GLU A 956 7.86 7.78 -51.05
CA GLU A 956 8.79 8.84 -50.60
C GLU A 956 8.08 9.95 -49.83
N PHE A 957 8.70 10.40 -48.73
CA PHE A 957 8.27 11.55 -47.94
C PHE A 957 9.47 12.36 -47.44
N GLU A 958 9.24 13.61 -47.05
CA GLU A 958 10.28 14.44 -46.45
C GLU A 958 10.31 14.29 -44.92
N ALA A 959 11.51 14.11 -44.34
CA ALA A 959 11.76 14.10 -42.93
C ALA A 959 12.66 15.28 -42.55
N VAL A 960 12.36 15.90 -41.40
CA VAL A 960 13.08 17.06 -40.90
C VAL A 960 13.45 16.85 -39.43
N GLU A 961 14.71 17.01 -39.13
CA GLU A 961 15.24 17.01 -37.79
C GLU A 961 15.51 18.43 -37.31
N ILE A 962 14.92 18.86 -36.18
CA ILE A 962 15.04 20.21 -35.65
C ILE A 962 15.70 20.17 -34.27
N GLY A 963 16.90 20.73 -34.17
CA GLY A 963 17.68 20.74 -32.93
C GLY A 963 18.71 19.59 -32.87
N LYS A 964 19.51 19.53 -31.81
CA LYS A 964 20.51 18.50 -31.57
C LYS A 964 20.47 18.02 -30.09
N GLY A 965 20.58 16.73 -29.88
CA GLY A 965 20.63 16.15 -28.55
C GLY A 965 19.27 15.95 -27.86
N VAL A 966 19.22 16.09 -26.53
CA VAL A 966 18.00 15.99 -25.77
C VAL A 966 17.11 17.19 -26.07
N GLY A 967 15.98 16.95 -26.73
CA GLY A 967 15.06 18.00 -27.19
C GLY A 967 15.02 18.14 -28.73
N THR A 968 15.58 17.20 -29.48
CA THR A 968 15.42 17.13 -30.92
C THR A 968 13.98 16.76 -31.30
N LEU A 969 13.40 17.53 -32.21
CA LEU A 969 12.07 17.30 -32.72
C LEU A 969 12.18 16.67 -34.14
N PHE A 970 11.52 15.55 -34.35
CA PHE A 970 11.45 14.88 -35.65
C PHE A 970 10.09 15.16 -36.30
N VAL A 971 10.11 15.67 -37.50
CA VAL A 971 8.91 16.03 -38.25
C VAL A 971 8.93 15.25 -39.56
N ARG A 972 7.81 14.60 -39.91
CA ARG A 972 7.63 13.87 -41.18
C ARG A 972 6.33 14.31 -41.79
N GLY A 973 6.29 14.41 -43.11
CA GLY A 973 5.07 14.78 -43.79
C GLY A 973 5.08 14.57 -45.29
N LYS A 974 3.89 14.58 -45.86
CA LYS A 974 3.66 14.46 -47.31
C LYS A 974 2.52 15.38 -47.71
N GLY A 975 2.68 16.02 -48.86
CA GLY A 975 1.66 16.85 -49.50
C GLY A 975 2.04 18.31 -49.62
N ASP A 976 1.32 19.04 -50.42
CA ASP A 976 1.62 20.43 -50.84
C ASP A 976 1.63 21.44 -49.70
N LYS A 977 1.00 21.11 -48.56
CA LYS A 977 0.91 21.99 -47.38
C LYS A 977 1.97 21.69 -46.32
N PHE A 978 2.83 20.69 -46.50
CA PHE A 978 3.87 20.34 -45.55
C PHE A 978 4.78 21.51 -45.20
N GLU A 979 5.28 22.21 -46.18
CA GLU A 979 6.12 23.39 -46.01
C GLU A 979 5.42 24.54 -45.29
N VAL A 980 4.14 24.74 -45.52
CA VAL A 980 3.36 25.79 -44.85
C VAL A 980 3.25 25.47 -43.35
N ILE A 981 2.97 24.23 -43.02
CA ILE A 981 2.88 23.78 -41.60
C ILE A 981 4.25 23.83 -40.95
N LEU A 982 5.28 23.33 -41.62
CA LEU A 982 6.65 23.31 -41.12
C LEU A 982 7.16 24.71 -40.77
N ASN A 983 6.94 25.68 -41.71
CA ASN A 983 7.35 27.07 -41.50
C ASN A 983 6.50 27.81 -40.44
N SER A 984 5.37 27.28 -40.05
CA SER A 984 4.53 27.85 -38.99
C SER A 984 4.97 27.43 -37.56
N LEU A 985 5.92 26.50 -37.43
CA LEU A 985 6.42 26.07 -36.11
C LEU A 985 7.09 27.23 -35.38
N LYS A 986 6.64 27.46 -34.13
CA LYS A 986 7.24 28.43 -33.21
C LYS A 986 7.61 27.69 -31.93
N PHE A 987 8.87 27.78 -31.51
CA PHE A 987 9.48 27.12 -30.34
C PHE A 987 9.50 28.01 -29.13
#